data_7c56fe0c4bfe8c54e9134a43c3e9af8b
#
_entry.id   7c56fe0c4bfe8c54e9134a43c3e9af8b
#
_cell.length_a   1.000
_cell.length_b   1.000
_cell.length_c   1.000
_cell.angle_alpha   90.00
_cell.angle_beta   90.00
_cell.angle_gamma   90.00
#
_symmetry.space_group_name_H-M   'P 1'
#
loop_
_entity.id
_entity.type
_entity.pdbx_description
1 polymer ?
#
loop_
_entity_poly.entity_id
_entity_poly.type
_entity_poly.pdbx_seq_one_letter_code
_entity_poly.pdbx_strand_id
1 'polypeptide(L)'
;MRNPFDRLSEMSVDRPKSAIAVAVIGILALSMFAQFIVFDNSEDAFYPDNETTGLLYEVEDTYTVDIDLIRAIVRFDSGDLQTSQVAWELLADTEHEMMTNPGMSGYHYGLFGGSAHSGPASSVIFWQKVQDPGSDTWSETLQEALNGVSTASDENLSLAVGQALSLLGSVPDTDYPTSEELLAWSPGGLQEWQARLDTGETNALAIGNLIGTISALSENRNETQIATIAPLQGQAMALLAPLSALQDIDLRAPIMGMLPADSRGEPWALADTALVSLAIDTSPSAHSVELDTEVSPIVTDMTLVLEDALQAVAESHDSTITVFGFSRFVEEQAGNLGAEIGILTSASIAILGIILWRQFRSVRDTSVVIFLTLLAIGATYGVAGILRLEFNGAMNSIPILLLAIGVDYGLHVVLRYREELVKGDSESKSTMADFSAEARARALKTGTVLTSAALVVAIFTDMVGFLSFRLSAQNFLVVFGTVIAIGLFFIYLLSVTALPALLTVLKPQRIALERSVKVQESTFSRWSGEQALNPMTVVVVALLISIPIGAGVSQLEIGFDFRDQLDDDVPVVADFLTLSDDFAGQNTPPVYVVIDAPVFSDEGRKLYLSAMSVLGSDESISEQTGVWEALEMEATRDQSLSEALGTLGTDSPDWPALASWADSNEDKVFRYLRADNQQTVISFYASSLDWQE
;
A
#
# COMPACT_ATOMS: atom_id res chain seq x y z
N MET A 1 32.48 22.69 44.38
CA MET A 1 31.82 21.43 43.92
C MET A 1 32.72 20.79 42.88
N ARG A 2 33.10 19.48 43.06
CA ARG A 2 33.86 18.79 41.99
C ARG A 2 32.97 18.69 40.76
N ASN A 3 33.57 18.97 39.61
CA ASN A 3 32.90 18.86 38.31
C ASN A 3 32.34 17.43 38.12
N PRO A 4 31.11 17.21 37.71
CA PRO A 4 30.55 15.86 37.47
C PRO A 4 31.38 15.04 36.49
N PHE A 5 32.02 15.66 35.54
CA PHE A 5 32.92 15.01 34.57
C PHE A 5 34.20 14.44 35.24
N ASP A 6 34.72 15.09 36.30
CA ASP A 6 35.85 14.57 37.07
C ASP A 6 35.52 13.24 37.74
N ARG A 7 34.31 13.11 38.30
CA ARG A 7 33.87 11.86 38.95
C ARG A 7 33.69 10.73 37.92
N LEU A 8 33.09 11.01 36.77
CA LEU A 8 32.92 10.01 35.73
C LEU A 8 34.27 9.52 35.19
N SER A 9 35.20 10.43 34.94
CA SER A 9 36.54 10.12 34.47
C SER A 9 37.36 9.33 35.54
N GLU A 10 37.26 9.71 36.82
CA GLU A 10 37.87 8.98 37.91
C GLU A 10 37.32 7.54 38.01
N MET A 11 36.00 7.36 37.96
CA MET A 11 35.38 6.00 37.99
C MET A 11 35.82 5.14 36.81
N SER A 12 35.89 5.71 35.63
CA SER A 12 36.23 5.00 34.39
C SER A 12 37.71 4.58 34.36
N VAL A 13 38.63 5.42 34.85
CA VAL A 13 40.08 5.15 34.80
C VAL A 13 40.55 4.40 36.02
N ASP A 14 40.03 4.67 37.22
CA ASP A 14 40.48 4.02 38.48
C ASP A 14 39.85 2.65 38.70
N ARG A 15 38.61 2.41 38.14
CA ARG A 15 37.92 1.11 38.23
C ARG A 15 37.49 0.62 36.85
N PRO A 16 38.42 0.47 35.88
CA PRO A 16 38.08 0.26 34.50
C PRO A 16 37.30 -1.04 34.24
N LYS A 17 37.64 -2.13 34.95
CA LYS A 17 36.92 -3.40 34.79
C LYS A 17 35.46 -3.31 35.20
N SER A 18 35.16 -2.59 36.27
CA SER A 18 33.79 -2.38 36.74
C SER A 18 33.01 -1.48 35.78
N ALA A 19 33.65 -0.41 35.29
CA ALA A 19 33.04 0.49 34.32
C ALA A 19 32.68 -0.23 33.01
N ILE A 20 33.58 -1.06 32.47
CA ILE A 20 33.34 -1.87 31.27
C ILE A 20 32.23 -2.89 31.56
N ALA A 21 32.26 -3.61 32.66
CA ALA A 21 31.26 -4.62 32.99
C ALA A 21 29.85 -4.00 33.08
N VAL A 22 29.71 -2.88 33.78
CA VAL A 22 28.44 -2.18 33.94
C VAL A 22 27.92 -1.68 32.57
N ALA A 23 28.80 -1.07 31.75
CA ALA A 23 28.44 -0.58 30.47
C ALA A 23 28.01 -1.75 29.53
N VAL A 24 28.84 -2.79 29.40
CA VAL A 24 28.55 -3.89 28.46
C VAL A 24 27.34 -4.70 28.91
N ILE A 25 27.26 -5.09 30.19
CA ILE A 25 26.13 -5.89 30.71
C ILE A 25 24.84 -5.07 30.66
N GLY A 26 24.90 -3.80 31.07
CA GLY A 26 23.72 -2.92 31.03
C GLY A 26 23.17 -2.72 29.62
N ILE A 27 24.05 -2.54 28.64
CA ILE A 27 23.66 -2.35 27.27
C ILE A 27 23.16 -3.66 26.63
N LEU A 28 23.85 -4.78 26.89
CA LEU A 28 23.37 -6.07 26.38
C LEU A 28 21.99 -6.41 26.95
N ALA A 29 21.76 -6.10 28.23
CA ALA A 29 20.43 -6.27 28.82
C ALA A 29 19.36 -5.36 28.16
N LEU A 30 19.74 -4.12 27.86
CA LEU A 30 18.85 -3.21 27.12
C LEU A 30 18.60 -3.72 25.69
N SER A 31 19.62 -4.15 24.97
CA SER A 31 19.52 -4.64 23.59
C SER A 31 18.57 -5.84 23.45
N MET A 32 18.36 -6.62 24.50
CA MET A 32 17.38 -7.72 24.48
C MET A 32 15.94 -7.23 24.24
N PHE A 33 15.64 -6.00 24.59
CA PHE A 33 14.31 -5.44 24.38
C PHE A 33 14.07 -5.00 22.93
N ALA A 34 15.07 -5.02 22.06
CA ALA A 34 14.89 -4.70 20.65
C ALA A 34 13.89 -5.65 19.94
N GLN A 35 13.69 -6.86 20.47
CA GLN A 35 12.68 -7.79 19.97
C GLN A 35 11.22 -7.31 20.12
N PHE A 36 10.98 -6.26 20.89
CA PHE A 36 9.66 -5.67 21.09
C PHE A 36 9.42 -4.43 20.22
N ILE A 37 10.30 -4.15 19.26
CA ILE A 37 10.06 -3.13 18.25
C ILE A 37 8.92 -3.62 17.35
N VAL A 38 7.96 -2.76 17.12
CA VAL A 38 6.87 -3.00 16.17
C VAL A 38 7.33 -2.50 14.79
N PHE A 39 7.24 -3.34 13.78
CA PHE A 39 7.53 -2.93 12.41
C PHE A 39 6.21 -2.62 11.73
N ASP A 40 6.08 -1.41 11.26
CA ASP A 40 4.96 -0.92 10.47
C ASP A 40 5.51 -0.50 9.11
N ASN A 41 5.29 -1.34 8.12
CA ASN A 41 5.69 -1.11 6.74
C ASN A 41 4.50 -0.68 5.86
N SER A 42 3.35 -0.40 6.48
CA SER A 42 2.19 0.11 5.77
C SER A 42 2.46 1.51 5.20
N GLU A 43 1.69 1.87 4.21
CA GLU A 43 1.67 3.21 3.65
C GLU A 43 1.25 4.24 4.71
N ASP A 44 0.37 3.83 5.62
CA ASP A 44 -0.15 4.61 6.74
C ASP A 44 0.92 5.15 7.67
N ALA A 45 2.02 4.41 7.83
CA ALA A 45 3.16 4.85 8.65
C ALA A 45 3.75 6.20 8.19
N PHE A 46 3.48 6.61 6.95
CA PHE A 46 3.93 7.86 6.36
C PHE A 46 2.88 8.96 6.36
N TYR A 47 1.63 8.66 6.69
CA TYR A 47 0.57 9.65 6.72
C TYR A 47 0.74 10.64 7.88
N PRO A 48 0.38 11.91 7.67
CA PRO A 48 0.44 12.91 8.72
C PRO A 48 -0.67 12.68 9.75
N ASP A 49 -0.37 12.86 11.03
CA ASP A 49 -1.38 12.85 12.10
C ASP A 49 -2.21 14.14 12.04
N ASN A 50 -3.31 14.10 11.29
CA ASN A 50 -4.22 15.21 11.10
C ASN A 50 -5.69 14.73 11.00
N GLU A 51 -6.61 15.66 10.88
CA GLU A 51 -8.05 15.40 10.82
C GLU A 51 -8.42 14.55 9.57
N THR A 52 -7.77 14.79 8.45
CA THR A 52 -8.02 14.06 7.18
C THR A 52 -7.61 12.60 7.30
N THR A 53 -6.44 12.33 7.86
CA THR A 53 -5.97 10.95 8.12
C THR A 53 -6.85 10.25 9.14
N GLY A 54 -7.31 10.98 10.17
CA GLY A 54 -8.26 10.43 11.13
C GLY A 54 -9.59 10.03 10.48
N LEU A 55 -10.07 10.81 9.51
CA LEU A 55 -11.26 10.47 8.72
C LEU A 55 -11.00 9.27 7.79
N LEU A 56 -9.80 9.15 7.21
CA LEU A 56 -9.43 8.00 6.39
C LEU A 56 -9.51 6.71 7.22
N TYR A 57 -8.90 6.69 8.40
CA TYR A 57 -8.97 5.52 9.30
C TYR A 57 -10.41 5.21 9.75
N GLU A 58 -11.24 6.24 10.01
CA GLU A 58 -12.65 6.02 10.30
C GLU A 58 -13.39 5.37 9.13
N VAL A 59 -13.07 5.77 7.89
CA VAL A 59 -13.65 5.17 6.68
C VAL A 59 -13.18 3.74 6.52
N GLU A 60 -11.90 3.48 6.68
CA GLU A 60 -11.33 2.13 6.57
C GLU A 60 -11.90 1.19 7.62
N ASP A 61 -11.97 1.60 8.88
CA ASP A 61 -12.55 0.79 9.97
C ASP A 61 -14.06 0.54 9.80
N THR A 62 -14.78 1.48 9.18
CA THR A 62 -16.26 1.44 9.09
C THR A 62 -16.76 0.79 7.80
N TYR A 63 -16.10 1.05 6.67
CA TYR A 63 -16.63 0.76 5.33
C TYR A 63 -15.78 -0.21 4.53
N THR A 64 -14.58 -0.57 4.98
CA THR A 64 -13.74 -1.53 4.28
C THR A 64 -13.82 -2.93 4.89
N VAL A 65 -13.46 -3.90 4.09
CA VAL A 65 -13.31 -5.30 4.49
C VAL A 65 -11.84 -5.65 4.33
N ASP A 66 -11.35 -6.52 5.20
CA ASP A 66 -10.01 -7.08 5.06
C ASP A 66 -9.96 -8.00 3.83
N ILE A 67 -9.70 -7.41 2.67
CA ILE A 67 -9.61 -8.11 1.38
C ILE A 67 -8.25 -7.82 0.77
N ASP A 68 -7.57 -8.86 0.30
CA ASP A 68 -6.45 -8.71 -0.62
C ASP A 68 -6.87 -9.07 -2.05
N LEU A 69 -6.33 -8.37 -3.03
CA LEU A 69 -6.54 -8.62 -4.44
C LEU A 69 -5.31 -9.27 -5.06
N ILE A 70 -5.46 -10.54 -5.41
CA ILE A 70 -4.45 -11.24 -6.21
C ILE A 70 -4.77 -10.99 -7.69
N ARG A 71 -3.80 -10.52 -8.45
CA ARG A 71 -3.93 -10.16 -9.84
C ARG A 71 -3.01 -10.99 -10.71
N ALA A 72 -3.55 -11.56 -11.79
CA ALA A 72 -2.79 -12.23 -12.83
C ALA A 72 -2.70 -11.29 -14.04
N ILE A 73 -1.47 -10.92 -14.42
CA ILE A 73 -1.16 -10.18 -15.63
C ILE A 73 -0.88 -11.22 -16.72
N VAL A 74 -1.80 -11.34 -17.64
CA VAL A 74 -1.74 -12.32 -18.74
C VAL A 74 -1.24 -11.63 -20.01
N ARG A 75 -0.10 -12.08 -20.55
CA ARG A 75 0.51 -11.53 -21.77
C ARG A 75 0.34 -12.51 -22.93
N PHE A 76 -0.06 -11.99 -24.09
CA PHE A 76 -0.33 -12.79 -25.30
C PHE A 76 0.76 -12.55 -26.34
N ASP A 77 1.33 -13.61 -26.88
CA ASP A 77 2.31 -13.50 -27.98
C ASP A 77 1.66 -13.15 -29.34
N SER A 78 0.35 -13.28 -29.45
CA SER A 78 -0.41 -13.08 -30.70
C SER A 78 -1.03 -11.69 -30.89
N GLY A 79 -0.92 -10.80 -29.95
CA GLY A 79 -1.10 -9.34 -30.08
C GLY A 79 -2.46 -8.80 -30.47
N ASP A 80 -3.55 -9.57 -30.48
CA ASP A 80 -4.87 -9.06 -30.83
C ASP A 80 -5.99 -9.95 -30.29
N LEU A 81 -6.62 -9.53 -29.20
CA LEU A 81 -7.79 -10.22 -28.63
C LEU A 81 -8.95 -10.34 -29.63
N GLN A 82 -9.11 -9.41 -30.57
CA GLN A 82 -10.21 -9.44 -31.53
C GLN A 82 -10.14 -10.65 -32.47
N THR A 83 -8.92 -11.10 -32.81
CA THR A 83 -8.71 -12.17 -33.80
C THR A 83 -8.14 -13.45 -33.19
N SER A 84 -7.61 -13.40 -31.97
CA SER A 84 -6.92 -14.51 -31.34
C SER A 84 -7.84 -15.37 -30.49
N GLN A 85 -8.23 -16.53 -31.03
CA GLN A 85 -8.92 -17.55 -30.26
C GLN A 85 -8.06 -18.07 -29.10
N VAL A 86 -6.75 -18.21 -29.34
CA VAL A 86 -5.80 -18.73 -28.35
C VAL A 86 -5.67 -17.81 -27.14
N ALA A 87 -5.69 -16.49 -27.33
CA ALA A 87 -5.65 -15.53 -26.24
C ALA A 87 -6.90 -15.62 -25.33
N TRP A 88 -8.08 -15.81 -25.93
CA TRP A 88 -9.31 -16.00 -25.17
C TRP A 88 -9.36 -17.34 -24.43
N GLU A 89 -8.85 -18.42 -25.04
CA GLU A 89 -8.71 -19.71 -24.37
C GLU A 89 -7.76 -19.62 -23.16
N LEU A 90 -6.63 -18.92 -23.33
CA LEU A 90 -5.69 -18.65 -22.25
C LEU A 90 -6.34 -17.87 -21.10
N LEU A 91 -7.12 -16.83 -21.41
CA LEU A 91 -7.84 -16.05 -20.38
C LEU A 91 -8.88 -16.90 -19.65
N ALA A 92 -9.66 -17.70 -20.37
CA ALA A 92 -10.65 -18.58 -19.77
C ALA A 92 -10.03 -19.64 -18.88
N ASP A 93 -8.92 -20.26 -19.29
CA ASP A 93 -8.18 -21.25 -18.50
C ASP A 93 -7.53 -20.60 -17.26
N THR A 94 -7.01 -19.36 -17.41
CA THR A 94 -6.47 -18.59 -16.27
C THR A 94 -7.57 -18.30 -15.23
N GLU A 95 -8.70 -17.78 -15.68
CA GLU A 95 -9.83 -17.47 -14.80
C GLU A 95 -10.39 -18.75 -14.14
N HIS A 96 -10.48 -19.84 -14.89
CA HIS A 96 -10.91 -21.13 -14.36
C HIS A 96 -9.98 -21.64 -13.25
N GLU A 97 -8.65 -21.59 -13.46
CA GLU A 97 -7.66 -22.02 -12.48
C GLU A 97 -7.74 -21.15 -11.21
N MET A 98 -7.87 -19.83 -11.36
CA MET A 98 -8.01 -18.92 -10.23
C MET A 98 -9.28 -19.21 -9.40
N MET A 99 -10.38 -19.57 -10.05
CA MET A 99 -11.64 -19.92 -9.37
C MET A 99 -11.61 -21.27 -8.67
N THR A 100 -10.93 -22.25 -9.24
CA THR A 100 -11.04 -23.66 -8.82
C THR A 100 -9.85 -24.16 -8.02
N ASN A 101 -8.78 -23.35 -7.90
CA ASN A 101 -7.59 -23.73 -7.18
C ASN A 101 -7.94 -24.15 -5.73
N PRO A 102 -7.64 -25.40 -5.32
CA PRO A 102 -8.04 -25.91 -4.01
C PRO A 102 -7.43 -25.17 -2.83
N GLY A 103 -6.26 -24.53 -3.04
CA GLY A 103 -5.58 -23.73 -2.02
C GLY A 103 -6.28 -22.43 -1.70
N MET A 104 -7.16 -21.94 -2.60
CA MET A 104 -7.74 -20.61 -2.54
C MET A 104 -9.27 -20.59 -2.39
N SER A 105 -9.96 -21.61 -2.87
CA SER A 105 -11.43 -21.62 -2.95
C SER A 105 -12.17 -21.42 -1.62
N GLY A 106 -11.50 -21.69 -0.48
CA GLY A 106 -12.05 -21.45 0.86
C GLY A 106 -11.97 -20.01 1.36
N TYR A 107 -11.27 -19.14 0.63
CA TYR A 107 -10.98 -17.76 1.02
C TYR A 107 -11.55 -16.73 0.03
N HIS A 108 -12.30 -17.17 -0.96
CA HIS A 108 -12.89 -16.32 -1.96
C HIS A 108 -13.87 -15.33 -1.34
N TYR A 109 -13.73 -14.06 -1.69
CA TYR A 109 -14.66 -12.99 -1.32
C TYR A 109 -15.43 -12.49 -2.53
N GLY A 110 -16.76 -12.52 -2.45
CA GLY A 110 -17.64 -12.13 -3.57
C GLY A 110 -17.68 -10.62 -3.86
N LEU A 111 -16.54 -10.03 -4.20
CA LEU A 111 -16.36 -8.59 -4.45
C LEU A 111 -17.03 -8.12 -5.74
N PHE A 112 -16.96 -8.92 -6.80
CA PHE A 112 -17.37 -8.54 -8.16
C PHE A 112 -18.80 -9.03 -8.46
N GLY A 113 -19.79 -8.31 -7.97
CA GLY A 113 -21.20 -8.69 -8.17
C GLY A 113 -21.60 -10.04 -7.58
N GLY A 114 -20.93 -10.46 -6.49
CA GLY A 114 -21.11 -11.76 -5.85
C GLY A 114 -20.09 -12.83 -6.28
N SER A 115 -19.28 -12.56 -7.31
CA SER A 115 -18.12 -13.38 -7.70
C SER A 115 -16.86 -12.95 -6.97
N ALA A 116 -15.97 -13.90 -6.65
CA ALA A 116 -14.67 -13.61 -6.09
C ALA A 116 -13.64 -13.22 -7.17
N HIS A 117 -13.90 -13.53 -8.44
CA HIS A 117 -13.01 -13.23 -9.54
C HIS A 117 -13.64 -12.28 -10.54
N SER A 118 -12.78 -11.56 -11.25
CA SER A 118 -13.14 -10.70 -12.37
C SER A 118 -12.09 -10.83 -13.46
N GLY A 119 -12.52 -11.15 -14.68
CA GLY A 119 -11.63 -11.32 -15.80
C GLY A 119 -12.33 -11.06 -17.14
N PRO A 120 -11.58 -10.85 -18.23
CA PRO A 120 -12.14 -10.55 -19.55
C PRO A 120 -13.03 -11.67 -20.11
N ALA A 121 -12.65 -12.94 -19.93
CA ALA A 121 -13.43 -14.06 -20.46
C ALA A 121 -14.78 -14.19 -19.77
N SER A 122 -14.82 -14.20 -18.42
CA SER A 122 -16.08 -14.23 -17.69
C SER A 122 -16.95 -13.00 -17.97
N SER A 123 -16.34 -11.83 -18.11
CA SER A 123 -17.07 -10.60 -18.45
C SER A 123 -17.71 -10.68 -19.84
N VAL A 124 -17.02 -11.24 -20.83
CA VAL A 124 -17.59 -11.48 -22.17
C VAL A 124 -18.69 -12.52 -22.13
N ILE A 125 -18.52 -13.62 -21.42
CA ILE A 125 -19.56 -14.65 -21.25
C ILE A 125 -20.79 -14.05 -20.56
N PHE A 126 -20.58 -13.30 -19.49
CA PHE A 126 -21.66 -12.60 -18.80
C PHE A 126 -22.38 -11.62 -19.72
N TRP A 127 -21.64 -10.84 -20.47
CA TRP A 127 -22.19 -9.92 -21.44
C TRP A 127 -22.96 -10.64 -22.55
N GLN A 128 -22.45 -11.79 -23.07
CA GLN A 128 -23.16 -12.62 -24.01
C GLN A 128 -24.48 -13.16 -23.42
N LYS A 129 -24.48 -13.61 -22.17
CA LYS A 129 -25.70 -14.05 -21.47
C LYS A 129 -26.75 -12.95 -21.38
N VAL A 130 -26.35 -11.73 -21.06
CA VAL A 130 -27.25 -10.58 -20.88
C VAL A 130 -27.77 -10.07 -22.22
N GLN A 131 -26.93 -9.96 -23.25
CA GLN A 131 -27.27 -9.36 -24.54
C GLN A 131 -27.88 -10.36 -25.52
N ASP A 132 -27.58 -11.64 -25.41
CA ASP A 132 -28.15 -12.72 -26.24
C ASP A 132 -28.67 -13.86 -25.34
N PRO A 133 -29.82 -13.65 -24.67
CA PRO A 133 -30.38 -14.63 -23.74
C PRO A 133 -30.86 -15.91 -24.42
N GLY A 134 -29.96 -16.64 -25.06
CA GLY A 134 -30.21 -17.99 -25.57
C GLY A 134 -30.92 -18.09 -26.86
N SER A 135 -30.67 -17.17 -27.76
CA SER A 135 -31.13 -17.11 -29.14
C SER A 135 -32.45 -16.34 -29.40
N ASP A 136 -32.53 -15.80 -30.56
CA ASP A 136 -33.73 -15.20 -31.17
C ASP A 136 -34.97 -16.10 -31.02
N THR A 137 -34.77 -17.44 -30.92
CA THR A 137 -35.80 -18.45 -30.72
C THR A 137 -36.55 -18.35 -29.39
N TRP A 138 -35.91 -18.00 -28.27
CA TRP A 138 -36.63 -17.88 -27.00
C TRP A 138 -37.54 -16.65 -26.97
N SER A 139 -37.03 -15.51 -27.33
CA SER A 139 -37.81 -14.27 -27.37
C SER A 139 -38.94 -14.32 -28.38
N GLU A 140 -38.72 -14.90 -29.58
CA GLU A 140 -39.75 -15.17 -30.57
C GLU A 140 -40.81 -16.15 -30.07
N THR A 141 -40.39 -17.26 -29.44
CA THR A 141 -41.31 -18.26 -28.90
C THR A 141 -42.16 -17.71 -27.76
N LEU A 142 -41.54 -16.88 -26.88
CA LEU A 142 -42.29 -16.21 -25.83
C LEU A 142 -43.26 -15.16 -26.42
N GLN A 143 -42.83 -14.40 -27.41
CA GLN A 143 -43.69 -13.44 -28.09
C GLN A 143 -44.91 -14.13 -28.76
N GLU A 144 -44.71 -15.30 -29.39
CA GLU A 144 -45.81 -16.12 -29.92
C GLU A 144 -46.76 -16.58 -28.81
N ALA A 145 -46.22 -17.07 -27.68
CA ALA A 145 -47.02 -17.47 -26.55
C ALA A 145 -47.84 -16.29 -25.96
N LEU A 146 -47.23 -15.10 -25.83
CA LEU A 146 -47.89 -13.89 -25.37
C LEU A 146 -48.99 -13.43 -26.36
N ASN A 147 -48.75 -13.55 -27.66
CA ASN A 147 -49.79 -13.35 -28.68
C ASN A 147 -50.92 -14.36 -28.53
N GLY A 148 -50.59 -15.63 -28.21
CA GLY A 148 -51.55 -16.66 -27.84
C GLY A 148 -52.41 -16.26 -26.64
N VAL A 149 -51.81 -15.73 -25.58
CA VAL A 149 -52.52 -15.17 -24.41
C VAL A 149 -53.41 -14.00 -24.82
N SER A 150 -52.94 -13.10 -25.68
CA SER A 150 -53.68 -11.91 -26.14
C SER A 150 -54.95 -12.29 -26.85
N THR A 151 -54.92 -13.35 -27.67
CA THR A 151 -56.02 -13.77 -28.57
C THR A 151 -56.86 -14.91 -27.94
N ALA A 152 -56.50 -15.46 -26.77
CA ALA A 152 -57.17 -16.57 -26.15
C ALA A 152 -58.63 -16.23 -25.75
N SER A 153 -59.58 -17.20 -25.99
CA SER A 153 -60.92 -17.18 -25.44
C SER A 153 -60.87 -17.54 -23.93
N ASP A 154 -61.96 -17.22 -23.21
CA ASP A 154 -62.05 -17.48 -21.75
C ASP A 154 -61.73 -18.93 -21.38
N GLU A 155 -62.13 -19.90 -22.19
CA GLU A 155 -61.88 -21.31 -21.94
C GLU A 155 -60.42 -21.70 -22.12
N ASN A 156 -59.68 -21.02 -22.96
CA ASN A 156 -58.29 -21.35 -23.31
C ASN A 156 -57.25 -20.42 -22.60
N LEU A 157 -57.70 -19.36 -21.96
CA LEU A 157 -56.83 -18.34 -21.38
C LEU A 157 -55.86 -18.92 -20.35
N SER A 158 -56.35 -19.75 -19.44
CA SER A 158 -55.53 -20.39 -18.41
C SER A 158 -54.44 -21.30 -18.99
N LEU A 159 -54.77 -22.00 -20.09
CA LEU A 159 -53.79 -22.85 -20.80
C LEU A 159 -52.68 -21.99 -21.47
N ALA A 160 -53.08 -20.96 -22.14
CA ALA A 160 -52.14 -20.04 -22.82
C ALA A 160 -51.23 -19.33 -21.80
N VAL A 161 -51.77 -18.87 -20.68
CA VAL A 161 -51.00 -18.28 -19.58
C VAL A 161 -50.01 -19.31 -19.00
N GLY A 162 -50.44 -20.57 -18.81
CA GLY A 162 -49.52 -21.62 -18.33
C GLY A 162 -48.36 -21.91 -19.31
N GLN A 163 -48.62 -21.85 -20.60
CA GLN A 163 -47.57 -22.01 -21.61
C GLN A 163 -46.56 -20.83 -21.58
N ALA A 164 -47.06 -19.61 -21.50
CA ALA A 164 -46.21 -18.45 -21.38
C ALA A 164 -45.38 -18.42 -20.08
N LEU A 165 -45.96 -18.83 -18.95
CA LEU A 165 -45.25 -19.00 -17.66
C LEU A 165 -44.15 -20.04 -17.75
N SER A 166 -44.39 -21.16 -18.43
CA SER A 166 -43.38 -22.21 -18.61
C SER A 166 -42.17 -21.72 -19.42
N LEU A 167 -42.42 -20.88 -20.44
CA LEU A 167 -41.38 -20.29 -21.23
C LEU A 167 -40.63 -19.20 -20.47
N LEU A 168 -41.30 -18.40 -19.64
CA LEU A 168 -40.64 -17.46 -18.73
C LEU A 168 -39.74 -18.16 -17.71
N GLY A 169 -40.10 -19.33 -17.26
CA GLY A 169 -39.27 -20.15 -16.36
C GLY A 169 -37.97 -20.68 -17.01
N SER A 170 -37.81 -20.50 -18.33
CA SER A 170 -36.58 -20.83 -19.07
C SER A 170 -35.81 -19.57 -19.52
N VAL A 171 -36.03 -18.43 -18.84
CA VAL A 171 -35.18 -17.25 -19.01
C VAL A 171 -33.74 -17.66 -18.74
N PRO A 172 -32.81 -17.29 -19.60
CA PRO A 172 -31.39 -17.52 -19.37
C PRO A 172 -30.94 -16.95 -18.03
N ASP A 173 -30.04 -17.68 -17.39
CA ASP A 173 -29.39 -17.28 -16.18
C ASP A 173 -28.59 -15.99 -16.40
N THR A 174 -28.79 -15.00 -15.54
CA THR A 174 -28.06 -13.74 -15.53
C THR A 174 -27.00 -13.67 -14.43
N ASP A 175 -26.70 -14.82 -13.81
CA ASP A 175 -25.63 -14.91 -12.84
C ASP A 175 -24.25 -14.86 -13.54
N TYR A 176 -23.26 -14.41 -12.79
CA TYR A 176 -21.88 -14.39 -13.28
C TYR A 176 -21.41 -15.81 -13.65
N PRO A 177 -20.58 -15.99 -14.69
CA PRO A 177 -20.22 -17.31 -15.19
C PRO A 177 -19.58 -18.21 -14.14
N THR A 178 -20.00 -19.45 -14.13
CA THR A 178 -19.38 -20.52 -13.31
C THR A 178 -18.09 -21.03 -13.96
N SER A 179 -17.26 -21.69 -13.17
CA SER A 179 -16.03 -22.32 -13.69
C SER A 179 -16.29 -23.36 -14.79
N GLU A 180 -17.44 -24.07 -14.74
CA GLU A 180 -17.83 -25.04 -15.77
C GLU A 180 -18.21 -24.34 -17.08
N GLU A 181 -18.84 -23.18 -17.01
CA GLU A 181 -19.19 -22.37 -18.18
C GLU A 181 -17.94 -21.79 -18.85
N LEU A 182 -16.93 -21.37 -18.07
CA LEU A 182 -15.63 -20.93 -18.60
C LEU A 182 -14.96 -22.04 -19.41
N LEU A 183 -14.89 -23.27 -18.89
CA LEU A 183 -14.31 -24.41 -19.61
C LEU A 183 -15.11 -24.84 -20.84
N ALA A 184 -16.43 -24.69 -20.79
CA ALA A 184 -17.30 -25.05 -21.91
C ALA A 184 -17.36 -23.96 -23.00
N TRP A 185 -16.91 -22.73 -22.66
CA TRP A 185 -16.97 -21.59 -23.54
C TRP A 185 -15.99 -21.72 -24.71
N SER A 186 -16.44 -21.33 -25.89
CA SER A 186 -15.59 -21.26 -27.08
C SER A 186 -15.64 -19.84 -27.63
N PRO A 187 -14.50 -19.19 -27.81
CA PRO A 187 -14.43 -17.85 -28.39
C PRO A 187 -14.76 -17.80 -29.89
N GLY A 188 -15.06 -18.96 -30.49
CA GLY A 188 -15.52 -19.03 -31.87
C GLY A 188 -16.83 -18.25 -32.09
N GLY A 189 -16.82 -17.34 -33.04
CA GLY A 189 -17.98 -16.46 -33.31
C GLY A 189 -17.94 -15.10 -32.59
N LEU A 190 -16.91 -14.83 -31.77
CA LEU A 190 -16.75 -13.55 -31.07
C LEU A 190 -16.77 -12.35 -32.06
N GLN A 191 -16.11 -12.47 -33.21
CA GLN A 191 -16.10 -11.43 -34.24
C GLN A 191 -17.50 -11.17 -34.83
N GLU A 192 -18.24 -12.23 -35.05
CA GLU A 192 -19.61 -12.14 -35.61
C GLU A 192 -20.55 -11.47 -34.58
N TRP A 193 -20.38 -11.80 -33.33
CA TRP A 193 -21.10 -11.21 -32.23
C TRP A 193 -20.74 -9.73 -32.01
N GLN A 194 -19.44 -9.36 -32.04
CA GLN A 194 -18.99 -7.97 -31.99
C GLN A 194 -19.59 -7.16 -33.16
N ALA A 195 -19.60 -7.70 -34.38
CA ALA A 195 -20.18 -7.03 -35.55
C ALA A 195 -21.67 -6.78 -35.35
N ARG A 196 -22.42 -7.66 -34.71
CA ARG A 196 -23.83 -7.45 -34.35
C ARG A 196 -24.01 -6.30 -33.35
N LEU A 197 -23.17 -6.21 -32.36
CA LEU A 197 -23.18 -5.12 -31.37
C LEU A 197 -22.89 -3.76 -32.01
N ASP A 198 -21.90 -3.71 -32.89
CA ASP A 198 -21.49 -2.50 -33.59
C ASP A 198 -22.61 -1.99 -34.53
N THR A 199 -23.49 -2.88 -34.99
CA THR A 199 -24.68 -2.51 -35.77
C THR A 199 -25.88 -2.07 -34.93
N GLY A 200 -25.77 -2.13 -33.58
CA GLY A 200 -26.85 -1.82 -32.65
C GLY A 200 -27.98 -2.88 -32.63
N GLU A 201 -27.71 -4.07 -33.15
CA GLU A 201 -28.62 -5.23 -33.05
C GLU A 201 -28.49 -5.84 -31.62
N THR A 202 -29.07 -5.17 -30.65
CA THR A 202 -29.18 -5.69 -29.27
C THR A 202 -30.57 -6.27 -29.02
N ASN A 203 -30.69 -7.28 -28.15
CA ASN A 203 -32.00 -7.80 -27.76
C ASN A 203 -32.81 -6.85 -26.86
N ALA A 204 -32.26 -5.67 -26.49
CA ALA A 204 -32.94 -4.64 -25.70
C ALA A 204 -34.31 -4.30 -26.30
N LEU A 205 -34.38 -4.17 -27.64
CA LEU A 205 -35.64 -3.89 -28.35
C LEU A 205 -36.61 -5.06 -28.21
N ALA A 206 -36.15 -6.30 -28.28
CA ALA A 206 -36.99 -7.48 -28.15
C ALA A 206 -37.56 -7.61 -26.73
N ILE A 207 -36.75 -7.42 -25.70
CA ILE A 207 -37.19 -7.44 -24.30
C ILE A 207 -38.14 -6.28 -23.99
N GLY A 208 -37.85 -5.07 -24.46
CA GLY A 208 -38.73 -3.93 -24.35
C GLY A 208 -40.12 -4.20 -25.02
N ASN A 209 -40.14 -4.85 -26.16
CA ASN A 209 -41.36 -5.29 -26.84
C ASN A 209 -42.13 -6.35 -26.07
N LEU A 210 -41.42 -7.33 -25.44
CA LEU A 210 -42.02 -8.33 -24.55
C LEU A 210 -42.69 -7.68 -23.35
N ILE A 211 -42.00 -6.78 -22.67
CA ILE A 211 -42.53 -6.01 -21.51
C ILE A 211 -43.74 -5.20 -21.94
N GLY A 212 -43.69 -4.52 -23.07
CA GLY A 212 -44.81 -3.78 -23.64
C GLY A 212 -46.01 -4.67 -23.93
N THR A 213 -45.78 -5.85 -24.54
CA THR A 213 -46.84 -6.82 -24.85
C THR A 213 -47.49 -7.35 -23.58
N ILE A 214 -46.66 -7.69 -22.57
CA ILE A 214 -47.14 -8.22 -21.27
C ILE A 214 -47.97 -7.17 -20.54
N SER A 215 -47.54 -5.93 -20.53
CA SER A 215 -48.26 -4.83 -19.90
C SER A 215 -49.62 -4.61 -20.55
N ALA A 216 -49.71 -4.76 -21.87
CA ALA A 216 -50.95 -4.60 -22.64
C ALA A 216 -51.92 -5.78 -22.50
N LEU A 217 -51.51 -6.94 -21.96
CA LEU A 217 -52.36 -8.13 -21.83
C LEU A 217 -53.64 -7.89 -21.00
N SER A 218 -53.63 -6.92 -20.08
CA SER A 218 -54.78 -6.57 -19.25
C SER A 218 -55.74 -5.61 -19.89
N GLU A 219 -55.38 -5.02 -21.05
CA GLU A 219 -56.22 -4.06 -21.74
C GLU A 219 -57.49 -4.74 -22.29
N ASN A 220 -58.64 -4.07 -22.10
CA ASN A 220 -59.94 -4.54 -22.57
C ASN A 220 -60.42 -5.89 -22.04
N ARG A 221 -59.92 -6.33 -20.86
CA ARG A 221 -60.29 -7.60 -20.23
C ARG A 221 -61.11 -7.38 -18.95
N ASN A 222 -61.96 -8.42 -18.62
CA ASN A 222 -62.75 -8.39 -17.37
C ASN A 222 -61.92 -8.80 -16.16
N GLU A 223 -62.43 -8.55 -14.93
CA GLU A 223 -61.76 -8.82 -13.68
C GLU A 223 -61.25 -10.28 -13.54
N THR A 224 -62.01 -11.26 -13.99
CA THR A 224 -61.65 -12.66 -13.94
C THR A 224 -60.49 -13.01 -14.89
N GLN A 225 -60.48 -12.42 -16.08
CA GLN A 225 -59.40 -12.58 -17.03
C GLN A 225 -58.14 -11.92 -16.55
N ILE A 226 -58.22 -10.71 -15.96
CA ILE A 226 -57.13 -9.99 -15.36
C ILE A 226 -56.50 -10.82 -14.21
N ALA A 227 -57.34 -11.40 -13.34
CA ALA A 227 -56.89 -12.29 -12.27
C ALA A 227 -56.14 -13.52 -12.79
N THR A 228 -56.51 -14.05 -13.94
CA THR A 228 -55.83 -15.19 -14.59
C THR A 228 -54.48 -14.79 -15.18
N ILE A 229 -54.31 -13.58 -15.65
CA ILE A 229 -53.11 -13.05 -16.27
C ILE A 229 -52.12 -12.49 -15.24
N ALA A 230 -52.59 -12.01 -14.10
CA ALA A 230 -51.79 -11.34 -13.09
C ALA A 230 -50.51 -12.13 -12.66
N PRO A 231 -50.54 -13.47 -12.48
CA PRO A 231 -49.32 -14.21 -12.16
C PRO A 231 -48.25 -14.15 -13.28
N LEU A 232 -48.71 -14.16 -14.56
CA LEU A 232 -47.81 -14.03 -15.70
C LEU A 232 -47.17 -12.63 -15.74
N GLN A 233 -47.96 -11.58 -15.52
CA GLN A 233 -47.44 -10.22 -15.47
C GLN A 233 -46.44 -10.02 -14.33
N GLY A 234 -46.79 -10.52 -13.14
CA GLY A 234 -45.89 -10.45 -11.95
C GLY A 234 -44.55 -11.15 -12.20
N GLN A 235 -44.61 -12.41 -12.67
CA GLN A 235 -43.38 -13.18 -12.93
C GLN A 235 -42.56 -12.59 -14.09
N ALA A 236 -43.23 -12.13 -15.14
CA ALA A 236 -42.57 -11.51 -16.29
C ALA A 236 -41.84 -10.21 -15.89
N MET A 237 -42.50 -9.36 -15.10
CA MET A 237 -41.86 -8.14 -14.63
C MET A 237 -40.68 -8.43 -13.72
N ALA A 238 -40.80 -9.43 -12.85
CA ALA A 238 -39.70 -9.85 -11.96
C ALA A 238 -38.46 -10.39 -12.72
N LEU A 239 -38.66 -11.01 -13.90
CA LEU A 239 -37.57 -11.61 -14.68
C LEU A 239 -37.05 -10.69 -15.80
N LEU A 240 -37.93 -9.96 -16.47
CA LEU A 240 -37.58 -9.14 -17.64
C LEU A 240 -37.14 -7.71 -17.28
N ALA A 241 -37.61 -7.15 -16.17
CA ALA A 241 -37.23 -5.80 -15.78
C ALA A 241 -35.74 -5.70 -15.38
N PRO A 242 -35.19 -6.64 -14.57
CA PRO A 242 -33.75 -6.69 -14.32
C PRO A 242 -32.95 -6.86 -15.60
N LEU A 243 -33.37 -7.75 -16.49
CA LEU A 243 -32.70 -7.98 -17.76
C LEU A 243 -32.72 -6.72 -18.66
N SER A 244 -33.82 -5.98 -18.69
CA SER A 244 -33.90 -4.72 -19.40
C SER A 244 -32.99 -3.65 -18.84
N ALA A 245 -32.88 -3.57 -17.51
CA ALA A 245 -32.00 -2.63 -16.84
C ALA A 245 -30.51 -2.91 -17.13
N LEU A 246 -30.13 -4.19 -17.18
CA LEU A 246 -28.75 -4.61 -17.50
C LEU A 246 -28.38 -4.28 -18.97
N GLN A 247 -29.36 -4.20 -19.86
CA GLN A 247 -29.10 -3.87 -21.27
C GLN A 247 -28.81 -2.38 -21.53
N ASP A 248 -29.21 -1.52 -20.61
CA ASP A 248 -28.90 -0.09 -20.66
C ASP A 248 -27.47 0.22 -20.10
N ILE A 249 -26.80 -0.79 -19.49
CA ILE A 249 -25.44 -0.67 -18.98
C ILE A 249 -24.44 -1.00 -20.09
N ASP A 250 -23.43 -0.17 -20.27
CA ASP A 250 -22.31 -0.49 -21.16
C ASP A 250 -21.39 -1.54 -20.50
N LEU A 251 -21.70 -2.82 -20.74
CA LEU A 251 -20.94 -3.95 -20.22
C LEU A 251 -19.54 -4.10 -20.82
N ARG A 252 -19.17 -3.27 -21.81
CA ARG A 252 -17.80 -3.18 -22.31
C ARG A 252 -16.88 -2.48 -21.31
N ALA A 253 -17.40 -1.54 -20.53
CA ALA A 253 -16.60 -0.76 -19.59
C ALA A 253 -15.80 -1.63 -18.59
N PRO A 254 -16.37 -2.67 -17.95
CA PRO A 254 -15.61 -3.58 -17.10
C PRO A 254 -14.48 -4.30 -17.85
N ILE A 255 -14.74 -4.76 -19.08
CA ILE A 255 -13.71 -5.44 -19.90
C ILE A 255 -12.58 -4.47 -20.25
N MET A 256 -12.91 -3.24 -20.65
CA MET A 256 -11.91 -2.22 -20.94
C MET A 256 -11.05 -1.88 -19.70
N GLY A 257 -11.62 -1.91 -18.50
CA GLY A 257 -10.89 -1.72 -17.25
C GLY A 257 -9.81 -2.78 -16.98
N MET A 258 -9.99 -3.98 -17.56
CA MET A 258 -9.05 -5.11 -17.43
C MET A 258 -7.99 -5.12 -18.56
N LEU A 259 -8.00 -4.15 -19.46
CA LEU A 259 -7.03 -3.98 -20.54
C LEU A 259 -6.11 -2.78 -20.24
N PRO A 260 -4.90 -2.74 -20.81
CA PRO A 260 -4.01 -1.60 -20.67
C PRO A 260 -4.66 -0.28 -21.11
N ALA A 261 -4.30 0.81 -20.46
CA ALA A 261 -4.91 2.12 -20.67
C ALA A 261 -4.79 2.62 -22.12
N ASP A 262 -3.70 2.31 -22.80
CA ASP A 262 -3.45 2.64 -24.20
C ASP A 262 -4.28 1.81 -25.17
N SER A 263 -4.78 0.65 -24.74
CA SER A 263 -5.60 -0.29 -25.53
C SER A 263 -7.10 -0.09 -25.35
N ARG A 264 -7.53 0.82 -24.47
CA ARG A 264 -8.95 1.08 -24.13
C ARG A 264 -9.72 1.86 -25.19
N GLY A 265 -9.11 2.19 -26.31
CA GLY A 265 -9.78 2.84 -27.45
C GLY A 265 -10.54 1.85 -28.33
N GLU A 266 -11.14 2.35 -29.42
CA GLU A 266 -11.69 1.49 -30.47
C GLU A 266 -10.61 1.15 -31.50
N PRO A 267 -10.42 -0.12 -31.86
CA PRO A 267 -11.10 -1.31 -31.30
C PRO A 267 -10.47 -1.76 -29.97
N TRP A 268 -11.31 -1.88 -28.95
CA TRP A 268 -10.91 -2.25 -27.58
C TRP A 268 -10.16 -3.59 -27.45
N ALA A 269 -10.15 -4.39 -28.48
CA ALA A 269 -9.55 -5.73 -28.51
C ALA A 269 -8.11 -5.76 -29.05
N LEU A 270 -7.46 -4.63 -29.26
CA LEU A 270 -6.05 -4.56 -29.72
C LEU A 270 -5.02 -4.71 -28.57
N ALA A 271 -5.42 -5.24 -27.45
CA ALA A 271 -4.52 -5.47 -26.31
C ALA A 271 -3.68 -6.74 -26.53
N ASP A 272 -2.43 -6.70 -26.08
CA ASP A 272 -1.52 -7.84 -25.96
C ASP A 272 -1.37 -8.33 -24.51
N THR A 273 -2.05 -7.67 -23.60
CA THR A 273 -2.03 -7.94 -22.16
C THR A 273 -3.42 -7.76 -21.57
N ALA A 274 -3.79 -8.57 -20.60
CA ALA A 274 -5.03 -8.41 -19.83
C ALA A 274 -4.84 -8.74 -18.36
N LEU A 275 -5.73 -8.21 -17.52
CA LEU A 275 -5.73 -8.38 -16.07
C LEU A 275 -6.88 -9.30 -15.66
N VAL A 276 -6.56 -10.30 -14.84
CA VAL A 276 -7.54 -11.12 -14.12
C VAL A 276 -7.34 -10.89 -12.63
N SER A 277 -8.41 -10.62 -11.88
CA SER A 277 -8.36 -10.31 -10.45
C SER A 277 -9.13 -11.35 -9.64
N LEU A 278 -8.61 -11.67 -8.46
CA LEU A 278 -9.23 -12.55 -7.48
C LEU A 278 -9.22 -11.87 -6.10
N ALA A 279 -10.39 -11.75 -5.49
CA ALA A 279 -10.56 -11.18 -4.16
C ALA A 279 -10.50 -12.27 -3.09
N ILE A 280 -9.63 -12.09 -2.12
CA ILE A 280 -9.40 -13.00 -1.00
C ILE A 280 -9.78 -12.31 0.30
N ASP A 281 -10.61 -12.96 1.11
CA ASP A 281 -10.96 -12.51 2.46
C ASP A 281 -9.78 -12.76 3.40
N THR A 282 -9.21 -11.70 3.93
CA THR A 282 -8.09 -11.72 4.87
C THR A 282 -8.51 -11.45 6.31
N SER A 283 -9.82 -11.32 6.56
CA SER A 283 -10.34 -11.03 7.89
C SER A 283 -10.00 -12.13 8.91
N PRO A 284 -9.65 -11.77 10.16
CA PRO A 284 -9.37 -12.76 11.23
C PRO A 284 -10.55 -13.67 11.52
N SER A 285 -11.77 -13.24 11.23
CA SER A 285 -12.99 -14.03 11.42
C SER A 285 -13.18 -15.14 10.40
N ALA A 286 -12.63 -14.96 9.20
CA ALA A 286 -12.68 -15.97 8.13
C ALA A 286 -11.63 -17.07 8.32
N HIS A 287 -10.58 -16.80 9.10
CA HIS A 287 -9.45 -17.70 9.29
C HIS A 287 -9.32 -18.14 10.74
N SER A 288 -8.96 -19.41 10.95
CA SER A 288 -8.69 -19.99 12.28
C SER A 288 -7.34 -19.54 12.87
N VAL A 289 -6.60 -18.67 12.18
CA VAL A 289 -5.27 -18.15 12.56
C VAL A 289 -5.40 -16.66 12.82
N GLU A 290 -4.99 -16.20 14.01
CA GLU A 290 -4.83 -14.78 14.28
C GLU A 290 -3.77 -14.22 13.32
N LEU A 291 -4.21 -13.37 12.39
CA LEU A 291 -3.34 -12.58 11.54
C LEU A 291 -2.90 -11.37 12.37
N ASP A 292 -1.65 -11.37 12.79
CA ASP A 292 -1.11 -10.35 13.75
C ASP A 292 -0.43 -9.17 13.02
N THR A 293 -0.56 -9.10 11.69
CA THR A 293 0.07 -8.05 10.87
C THR A 293 -0.77 -7.77 9.63
N GLU A 294 -0.71 -6.56 9.11
CA GLU A 294 -1.33 -6.08 7.86
C GLU A 294 -0.91 -6.90 6.62
N VAL A 295 0.21 -7.60 6.69
CA VAL A 295 0.67 -8.55 5.66
C VAL A 295 0.32 -9.96 6.11
N SER A 296 -0.60 -10.59 5.41
CA SER A 296 -0.97 -11.97 5.68
C SER A 296 0.03 -12.94 5.04
N PRO A 297 0.82 -13.70 5.83
CA PRO A 297 1.69 -14.74 5.28
C PRO A 297 0.90 -15.80 4.49
N ILE A 298 -0.38 -16.01 4.86
CA ILE A 298 -1.26 -16.93 4.15
C ILE A 298 -1.53 -16.45 2.73
N VAL A 299 -1.77 -15.16 2.54
CA VAL A 299 -2.01 -14.57 1.20
C VAL A 299 -0.75 -14.63 0.34
N THR A 300 0.44 -14.39 0.95
CA THR A 300 1.72 -14.57 0.24
C THR A 300 1.90 -16.01 -0.24
N ASP A 301 1.67 -16.99 0.64
CA ASP A 301 1.76 -18.41 0.29
C ASP A 301 0.74 -18.80 -0.79
N MET A 302 -0.48 -18.27 -0.72
CA MET A 302 -1.53 -18.47 -1.73
C MET A 302 -1.11 -17.89 -3.07
N THR A 303 -0.53 -16.68 -3.10
CA THR A 303 -0.04 -16.04 -4.31
C THR A 303 1.02 -16.90 -5.00
N LEU A 304 1.95 -17.48 -4.23
CA LEU A 304 2.98 -18.39 -4.76
C LEU A 304 2.39 -19.69 -5.30
N VAL A 305 1.42 -20.30 -4.59
CA VAL A 305 0.72 -21.50 -5.06
C VAL A 305 -0.03 -21.24 -6.37
N LEU A 306 -0.66 -20.08 -6.48
CA LEU A 306 -1.35 -19.69 -7.69
C LEU A 306 -0.38 -19.40 -8.84
N GLU A 307 0.75 -18.78 -8.56
CA GLU A 307 1.81 -18.55 -9.55
C GLU A 307 2.29 -19.86 -10.18
N ASP A 308 2.58 -20.88 -9.34
CA ASP A 308 2.99 -22.20 -9.83
C ASP A 308 1.91 -22.85 -10.72
N ALA A 309 0.62 -22.74 -10.32
CA ALA A 309 -0.48 -23.30 -11.09
C ALA A 309 -0.68 -22.54 -12.42
N LEU A 310 -0.67 -21.22 -12.41
CA LEU A 310 -0.83 -20.39 -13.60
C LEU A 310 0.40 -20.47 -14.54
N GLN A 311 1.58 -20.76 -14.03
CA GLN A 311 2.74 -21.05 -14.88
C GLN A 311 2.50 -22.28 -15.76
N ALA A 312 1.84 -23.33 -15.24
CA ALA A 312 1.47 -24.49 -16.03
C ALA A 312 0.45 -24.15 -17.12
N VAL A 313 -0.50 -23.24 -16.84
CA VAL A 313 -1.44 -22.71 -17.83
C VAL A 313 -0.70 -21.92 -18.92
N ALA A 314 0.20 -21.02 -18.52
CA ALA A 314 1.02 -20.21 -19.43
C ALA A 314 1.86 -21.07 -20.37
N GLU A 315 2.55 -22.10 -19.83
CA GLU A 315 3.37 -23.03 -20.64
C GLU A 315 2.52 -23.79 -21.66
N SER A 316 1.27 -24.15 -21.33
CA SER A 316 0.38 -24.87 -22.25
C SER A 316 -0.05 -24.02 -23.47
N HIS A 317 0.01 -22.69 -23.34
CA HIS A 317 -0.38 -21.73 -24.37
C HIS A 317 0.80 -20.95 -25.00
N ASP A 318 2.04 -21.31 -24.65
CA ASP A 318 3.27 -20.59 -25.08
C ASP A 318 3.22 -19.08 -24.77
N SER A 319 2.75 -18.75 -23.56
CA SER A 319 2.45 -17.38 -23.09
C SER A 319 3.10 -17.12 -21.73
N THR A 320 2.93 -15.91 -21.21
CA THR A 320 3.45 -15.51 -19.89
C THR A 320 2.34 -15.00 -19.01
N ILE A 321 2.25 -15.55 -17.79
CA ILE A 321 1.35 -15.06 -16.74
C ILE A 321 2.21 -14.68 -15.54
N THR A 322 2.02 -13.46 -15.03
CA THR A 322 2.67 -12.99 -13.81
C THR A 322 1.61 -12.78 -12.75
N VAL A 323 1.87 -13.27 -11.53
CA VAL A 323 0.92 -13.14 -10.41
C VAL A 323 1.42 -12.12 -9.41
N PHE A 324 0.61 -11.11 -9.18
CA PHE A 324 0.86 -10.05 -8.22
C PHE A 324 -0.13 -10.13 -7.06
N GLY A 325 0.38 -10.03 -5.82
CA GLY A 325 -0.39 -9.82 -4.60
C GLY A 325 0.28 -8.74 -3.76
N PHE A 326 -0.49 -7.83 -3.19
CA PHE A 326 0.06 -6.71 -2.43
C PHE A 326 0.82 -7.19 -1.17
N SER A 327 0.29 -8.20 -0.48
CA SER A 327 0.97 -8.82 0.67
C SER A 327 2.36 -9.37 0.30
N ARG A 328 2.46 -10.06 -0.86
CA ARG A 328 3.74 -10.56 -1.38
C ARG A 328 4.69 -9.41 -1.73
N PHE A 329 4.18 -8.36 -2.36
CA PHE A 329 4.97 -7.17 -2.69
C PHE A 329 5.60 -6.56 -1.43
N VAL A 330 4.82 -6.35 -0.37
CA VAL A 330 5.32 -5.79 0.90
C VAL A 330 6.36 -6.69 1.54
N GLU A 331 6.16 -8.02 1.54
CA GLU A 331 7.09 -8.99 2.14
C GLU A 331 8.42 -9.05 1.37
N GLU A 332 8.39 -9.17 0.05
CA GLU A 332 9.59 -9.21 -0.78
C GLU A 332 10.37 -7.89 -0.73
N GLN A 333 9.66 -6.77 -0.74
CA GLN A 333 10.26 -5.44 -0.59
C GLN A 333 10.95 -5.29 0.77
N ALA A 334 10.31 -5.70 1.86
CA ALA A 334 10.90 -5.68 3.19
C ALA A 334 12.14 -6.58 3.28
N GLY A 335 12.11 -7.75 2.66
CA GLY A 335 13.23 -8.69 2.60
C GLY A 335 14.44 -8.12 1.85
N ASN A 336 14.23 -7.51 0.69
CA ASN A 336 15.27 -6.88 -0.12
C ASN A 336 15.88 -5.66 0.57
N LEU A 337 15.06 -4.78 1.13
CA LEU A 337 15.53 -3.65 1.93
C LEU A 337 16.42 -4.10 3.09
N GLY A 338 16.07 -5.20 3.77
CA GLY A 338 16.88 -5.75 4.87
C GLY A 338 18.27 -6.21 4.39
N ALA A 339 18.36 -6.87 3.25
CA ALA A 339 19.62 -7.32 2.65
C ALA A 339 20.50 -6.13 2.20
N GLU A 340 19.90 -5.16 1.53
CA GLU A 340 20.58 -3.95 1.06
C GLU A 340 21.15 -3.14 2.22
N ILE A 341 20.38 -2.91 3.29
CA ILE A 341 20.83 -2.23 4.49
C ILE A 341 21.98 -2.98 5.16
N GLY A 342 21.93 -4.30 5.18
CA GLY A 342 23.03 -5.14 5.65
C GLY A 342 24.33 -4.88 4.88
N ILE A 343 24.26 -4.78 3.57
CA ILE A 343 25.39 -4.47 2.69
C ILE A 343 25.88 -3.04 2.93
N LEU A 344 25.00 -2.04 2.93
CA LEU A 344 25.33 -0.63 3.14
C LEU A 344 25.92 -0.39 4.52
N THR A 345 25.38 -1.01 5.57
CA THR A 345 25.92 -0.94 6.93
C THR A 345 27.31 -1.55 6.99
N SER A 346 27.51 -2.72 6.36
CA SER A 346 28.82 -3.39 6.31
C SER A 346 29.87 -2.55 5.56
N ALA A 347 29.48 -1.96 4.43
CA ALA A 347 30.31 -1.04 3.66
C ALA A 347 30.66 0.21 4.47
N SER A 348 29.69 0.78 5.19
CA SER A 348 29.88 1.95 6.07
C SER A 348 30.87 1.62 7.18
N ILE A 349 30.75 0.47 7.84
CA ILE A 349 31.70 0.01 8.86
C ILE A 349 33.11 -0.12 8.26
N ALA A 350 33.25 -0.68 7.06
CA ALA A 350 34.54 -0.84 6.40
C ALA A 350 35.19 0.52 6.05
N ILE A 351 34.41 1.42 5.46
CA ILE A 351 34.86 2.77 5.10
C ILE A 351 35.27 3.57 6.33
N LEU A 352 34.42 3.60 7.36
CA LEU A 352 34.71 4.27 8.63
C LEU A 352 35.91 3.64 9.32
N GLY A 353 36.02 2.30 9.27
CA GLY A 353 37.19 1.57 9.78
C GLY A 353 38.48 2.00 9.11
N ILE A 354 38.50 2.17 7.78
CA ILE A 354 39.66 2.63 7.03
C ILE A 354 40.00 4.09 7.39
N ILE A 355 39.00 4.97 7.49
CA ILE A 355 39.19 6.38 7.87
C ILE A 355 39.78 6.48 9.28
N LEU A 356 39.20 5.80 10.25
CA LEU A 356 39.68 5.77 11.64
C LEU A 356 41.06 5.15 11.75
N TRP A 357 41.31 4.03 11.05
CA TRP A 357 42.62 3.42 11.02
C TRP A 357 43.69 4.36 10.45
N ARG A 358 43.34 5.09 9.39
CA ARG A 358 44.24 6.10 8.81
C ARG A 358 44.53 7.22 9.80
N GLN A 359 43.53 7.61 10.61
CA GLN A 359 43.65 8.67 11.63
C GLN A 359 44.42 8.19 12.87
N PHE A 360 44.03 7.04 13.41
CA PHE A 360 44.61 6.49 14.62
C PHE A 360 45.93 5.75 14.39
N ARG A 361 46.16 5.27 13.17
CA ARG A 361 47.29 4.34 12.89
C ARG A 361 47.32 3.12 13.83
N SER A 362 46.15 2.72 14.33
CA SER A 362 45.93 1.68 15.33
C SER A 362 44.66 0.92 15.04
N VAL A 363 44.78 -0.31 14.61
CA VAL A 363 43.61 -1.19 14.38
C VAL A 363 42.82 -1.37 15.67
N ARG A 364 43.53 -1.52 16.80
CA ARG A 364 42.89 -1.71 18.10
C ARG A 364 42.01 -0.54 18.51
N ASP A 365 42.51 0.72 18.42
CA ASP A 365 41.77 1.90 18.83
C ASP A 365 40.59 2.12 17.90
N THR A 366 40.78 1.83 16.61
CA THR A 366 39.70 1.81 15.59
C THR A 366 38.61 0.82 15.98
N SER A 367 39.00 -0.45 16.26
CA SER A 367 38.02 -1.48 16.61
C SER A 367 37.26 -1.18 17.89
N VAL A 368 37.92 -0.57 18.88
CA VAL A 368 37.27 -0.16 20.14
C VAL A 368 36.22 0.90 19.94
N VAL A 369 36.51 1.92 19.10
CA VAL A 369 35.55 2.98 18.84
C VAL A 369 34.36 2.44 18.06
N ILE A 370 34.58 1.67 17.00
CA ILE A 370 33.47 1.05 16.20
C ILE A 370 32.64 0.12 17.10
N PHE A 371 33.29 -0.74 17.89
CA PHE A 371 32.59 -1.67 18.78
C PHE A 371 31.67 -0.94 19.77
N LEU A 372 32.15 0.14 20.39
CA LEU A 372 31.36 0.92 21.34
C LEU A 372 30.18 1.64 20.61
N THR A 373 30.39 2.10 19.41
CA THR A 373 29.30 2.70 18.62
C THR A 373 28.23 1.67 18.26
N LEU A 374 28.63 0.48 17.82
CA LEU A 374 27.68 -0.61 17.57
C LEU A 374 26.93 -1.04 18.85
N LEU A 375 27.62 -1.04 19.99
CA LEU A 375 27.00 -1.34 21.27
C LEU A 375 25.96 -0.25 21.65
N ALA A 376 26.25 1.03 21.37
CA ALA A 376 25.30 2.12 21.56
C ALA A 376 24.07 2.00 20.69
N ILE A 377 24.25 1.58 19.43
CA ILE A 377 23.13 1.31 18.50
C ILE A 377 22.24 0.20 19.07
N GLY A 378 22.83 -0.90 19.56
CA GLY A 378 22.06 -1.97 20.20
C GLY A 378 21.25 -1.49 21.41
N ALA A 379 21.83 -0.62 22.26
CA ALA A 379 21.09 -0.01 23.37
C ALA A 379 19.94 0.89 22.89
N THR A 380 20.16 1.61 21.80
CA THR A 380 19.15 2.50 21.18
C THR A 380 17.93 1.70 20.75
N TYR A 381 18.13 0.62 20.02
CA TYR A 381 17.05 -0.27 19.60
C TYR A 381 16.37 -0.95 20.81
N GLY A 382 17.14 -1.29 21.84
CA GLY A 382 16.57 -1.82 23.06
C GLY A 382 15.63 -0.84 23.76
N VAL A 383 16.00 0.45 23.83
CA VAL A 383 15.10 1.48 24.39
C VAL A 383 13.92 1.73 23.48
N ALA A 384 14.11 1.72 22.15
CA ALA A 384 13.01 1.83 21.19
C ALA A 384 11.98 0.71 21.39
N GLY A 385 12.44 -0.54 21.62
CA GLY A 385 11.56 -1.67 21.93
C GLY A 385 10.84 -1.55 23.26
N ILE A 386 11.50 -1.02 24.31
CA ILE A 386 10.82 -0.73 25.60
C ILE A 386 9.71 0.29 25.42
N LEU A 387 9.95 1.30 24.59
CA LEU A 387 8.97 2.36 24.29
C LEU A 387 7.93 1.93 23.26
N ARG A 388 8.07 0.73 22.69
CA ARG A 388 7.23 0.19 21.60
C ARG A 388 7.08 1.20 20.46
N LEU A 389 8.20 1.76 20.01
CA LEU A 389 8.19 2.68 18.88
C LEU A 389 8.01 1.90 17.59
N GLU A 390 7.16 2.41 16.72
CA GLU A 390 6.88 1.86 15.42
C GLU A 390 8.01 2.18 14.44
N PHE A 391 8.54 1.16 13.79
CA PHE A 391 9.65 1.26 12.85
C PHE A 391 9.15 0.98 11.44
N ASN A 392 9.44 1.89 10.52
CA ASN A 392 9.16 1.74 9.10
C ASN A 392 10.46 1.68 8.28
N GLY A 393 10.34 1.57 6.97
CA GLY A 393 11.47 1.51 6.04
C GLY A 393 12.49 2.65 6.20
N ALA A 394 12.04 3.88 6.52
CA ALA A 394 12.93 5.03 6.72
C ALA A 394 13.87 4.86 7.94
N MET A 395 13.44 4.11 8.97
CA MET A 395 14.23 3.84 10.18
C MET A 395 15.46 2.98 9.91
N ASN A 396 15.49 2.29 8.78
CA ASN A 396 16.61 1.45 8.36
C ASN A 396 17.92 2.23 8.15
N SER A 397 17.83 3.53 7.91
CA SER A 397 19.01 4.43 7.80
C SER A 397 19.65 4.80 9.15
N ILE A 398 18.94 4.61 10.27
CA ILE A 398 19.38 5.01 11.62
C ILE A 398 20.74 4.38 12.03
N PRO A 399 21.01 3.07 11.84
CA PRO A 399 22.29 2.49 12.21
C PRO A 399 23.47 3.14 11.50
N ILE A 400 23.33 3.43 10.20
CA ILE A 400 24.36 4.05 9.37
C ILE A 400 24.63 5.47 9.87
N LEU A 401 23.56 6.23 10.12
CA LEU A 401 23.65 7.60 10.61
C LEU A 401 24.28 7.66 12.01
N LEU A 402 23.85 6.83 12.94
CA LEU A 402 24.43 6.75 14.29
C LEU A 402 25.88 6.27 14.25
N LEU A 403 26.22 5.37 13.33
CA LEU A 403 27.60 4.92 13.16
C LEU A 403 28.50 6.08 12.69
N ALA A 404 28.05 6.85 11.70
CA ALA A 404 28.80 7.98 11.14
C ALA A 404 29.04 9.07 12.20
N ILE A 405 28.01 9.50 12.92
CA ILE A 405 28.10 10.53 13.96
C ILE A 405 28.84 9.99 15.18
N GLY A 406 28.56 8.76 15.59
CA GLY A 406 29.08 8.18 16.82
C GLY A 406 30.58 7.95 16.84
N VAL A 407 31.13 7.57 15.71
CA VAL A 407 32.56 7.36 15.53
C VAL A 407 33.35 8.66 15.79
N ASP A 408 32.80 9.82 15.44
CA ASP A 408 33.46 11.11 15.61
C ASP A 408 33.67 11.47 17.08
N TYR A 409 32.73 11.17 17.97
CA TYR A 409 32.88 11.41 19.40
C TYR A 409 34.00 10.55 20.00
N GLY A 410 34.08 9.28 19.62
CA GLY A 410 35.17 8.40 20.01
C GLY A 410 36.53 8.87 19.50
N LEU A 411 36.58 9.39 18.28
CA LEU A 411 37.77 10.00 17.67
C LEU A 411 38.29 11.15 18.51
N HIS A 412 37.43 12.08 18.91
CA HIS A 412 37.81 13.26 19.69
C HIS A 412 38.41 12.85 21.06
N VAL A 413 37.83 11.86 21.74
CA VAL A 413 38.36 11.38 23.04
C VAL A 413 39.75 10.75 22.88
N VAL A 414 39.94 9.90 21.87
CA VAL A 414 41.24 9.25 21.62
C VAL A 414 42.32 10.26 21.21
N LEU A 415 42.01 11.20 20.34
CA LEU A 415 42.98 12.21 19.92
C LEU A 415 43.36 13.14 21.06
N ARG A 416 42.40 13.57 21.88
CA ARG A 416 42.67 14.43 23.04
C ARG A 416 43.52 13.72 24.10
N TYR A 417 43.21 12.44 24.36
CA TYR A 417 44.06 11.62 25.20
C TYR A 417 45.51 11.62 24.73
N ARG A 418 45.74 11.44 23.43
CA ARG A 418 47.08 11.42 22.85
C ARG A 418 47.79 12.77 22.94
N GLU A 419 47.06 13.87 22.68
CA GLU A 419 47.59 15.22 22.85
C GLU A 419 48.04 15.50 24.28
N GLU A 420 47.20 15.17 25.28
CA GLU A 420 47.52 15.40 26.68
C GLU A 420 48.71 14.51 27.14
N LEU A 421 48.85 13.31 26.59
CA LEU A 421 49.99 12.44 26.87
C LEU A 421 51.31 13.04 26.37
N VAL A 422 51.31 13.61 25.15
CA VAL A 422 52.51 14.23 24.54
C VAL A 422 52.86 15.52 25.23
N LYS A 423 51.92 16.32 25.72
CA LYS A 423 52.17 17.56 26.46
C LYS A 423 52.85 17.30 27.79
N GLY A 424 52.61 16.12 28.39
CA GLY A 424 53.08 15.84 29.74
C GLY A 424 54.56 15.52 29.90
N ASP A 425 55.21 14.85 28.94
CA ASP A 425 56.64 14.46 29.01
C ASP A 425 57.08 13.75 27.71
N SER A 426 57.47 14.52 26.71
CA SER A 426 57.83 13.98 25.39
C SER A 426 59.32 13.94 25.08
N GLU A 427 60.18 14.59 25.90
CA GLU A 427 61.59 14.84 25.56
C GLU A 427 62.47 13.58 25.45
N SER A 428 62.06 12.44 26.00
CA SER A 428 62.86 11.22 25.98
C SER A 428 62.13 9.97 25.44
N LYS A 429 60.96 10.12 24.80
CA LYS A 429 60.08 8.98 24.42
C LYS A 429 59.80 8.92 22.94
N SER A 430 59.94 7.74 22.38
CA SER A 430 59.77 7.49 20.93
C SER A 430 58.39 6.93 20.58
N THR A 431 57.72 6.25 21.51
CA THR A 431 56.43 5.60 21.28
C THR A 431 55.42 5.83 22.38
N MET A 432 54.13 5.65 22.08
CA MET A 432 53.04 5.72 23.07
C MET A 432 53.21 4.67 24.21
N ALA A 433 53.91 3.58 23.97
CA ALA A 433 54.16 2.52 24.96
C ALA A 433 55.22 2.87 25.99
N ASP A 434 56.05 3.88 25.73
CA ASP A 434 57.19 4.26 26.61
C ASP A 434 56.73 5.09 27.82
N PHE A 435 55.47 5.55 27.84
CA PHE A 435 54.92 6.29 28.97
C PHE A 435 54.53 5.36 30.14
N SER A 436 54.73 5.83 31.37
CA SER A 436 54.34 5.11 32.57
C SER A 436 52.80 4.93 32.63
N ALA A 437 52.30 3.92 33.33
CA ALA A 437 50.89 3.70 33.56
C ALA A 437 50.20 4.92 34.19
N GLU A 438 50.91 5.58 35.15
CA GLU A 438 50.42 6.78 35.83
C GLU A 438 50.31 7.99 34.90
N ALA A 439 51.29 8.19 34.01
CA ALA A 439 51.24 9.26 32.99
C ALA A 439 50.06 9.06 32.01
N ARG A 440 49.88 7.82 31.56
CA ARG A 440 48.74 7.46 30.68
C ARG A 440 47.40 7.69 31.38
N ALA A 441 47.27 7.27 32.66
CA ALA A 441 46.04 7.47 33.41
C ALA A 441 45.71 8.95 33.63
N ARG A 442 46.74 9.77 33.95
CA ARG A 442 46.58 11.23 34.10
C ARG A 442 46.14 11.88 32.77
N ALA A 443 46.86 11.60 31.70
CA ALA A 443 46.51 12.13 30.37
C ALA A 443 45.11 11.72 29.93
N LEU A 444 44.71 10.48 30.22
CA LEU A 444 43.38 9.99 29.87
C LEU A 444 42.29 10.70 30.71
N LYS A 445 42.49 10.85 32.02
CA LYS A 445 41.55 11.60 32.87
C LYS A 445 41.40 13.03 32.41
N THR A 446 42.52 13.75 32.21
CA THR A 446 42.48 15.16 31.75
C THR A 446 41.86 15.27 30.36
N GLY A 447 42.28 14.43 29.43
CA GLY A 447 41.74 14.40 28.05
C GLY A 447 40.24 14.14 28.04
N THR A 448 39.76 13.14 28.80
CA THR A 448 38.34 12.82 28.89
C THR A 448 37.55 13.97 29.50
N VAL A 449 37.97 14.60 30.56
CA VAL A 449 37.25 15.73 31.19
C VAL A 449 37.13 16.90 30.24
N LEU A 450 38.22 17.29 29.59
CA LEU A 450 38.24 18.41 28.65
C LEU A 450 37.35 18.13 27.44
N THR A 451 37.41 16.91 26.93
CA THR A 451 36.59 16.52 25.77
C THR A 451 35.11 16.39 26.13
N SER A 452 34.79 15.80 27.30
CA SER A 452 33.40 15.62 27.74
C SER A 452 32.64 16.94 27.85
N ALA A 453 33.30 18.00 28.33
CA ALA A 453 32.69 19.31 28.43
C ALA A 453 32.34 19.92 27.06
N ALA A 454 33.20 19.72 26.07
CA ALA A 454 32.92 20.16 24.68
C ALA A 454 31.87 19.29 24.00
N LEU A 455 31.99 17.95 24.15
CA LEU A 455 31.09 17.01 23.51
C LEU A 455 29.66 17.09 24.05
N VAL A 456 29.47 17.41 25.35
CA VAL A 456 28.12 17.55 25.91
C VAL A 456 27.33 18.65 25.23
N VAL A 457 27.99 19.76 24.88
CA VAL A 457 27.36 20.87 24.18
C VAL A 457 27.03 20.47 22.74
N ALA A 458 27.97 19.83 22.05
CA ALA A 458 27.76 19.36 20.68
C ALA A 458 26.59 18.37 20.60
N ILE A 459 26.63 17.33 21.46
CA ILE A 459 25.58 16.30 21.42
C ILE A 459 24.21 16.82 21.85
N PHE A 460 24.18 17.77 22.80
CA PHE A 460 22.93 18.40 23.19
C PHE A 460 22.33 19.20 22.02
N THR A 461 23.18 19.87 21.25
CA THR A 461 22.73 20.60 20.04
C THR A 461 22.17 19.62 19.01
N ASP A 462 22.88 18.52 18.76
CA ASP A 462 22.43 17.49 17.81
C ASP A 462 21.11 16.82 18.27
N MET A 463 21.04 16.47 19.57
CA MET A 463 19.81 15.91 20.14
C MET A 463 18.62 16.87 20.02
N VAL A 464 18.82 18.16 20.29
CA VAL A 464 17.76 19.17 20.13
C VAL A 464 17.35 19.27 18.67
N GLY A 465 18.32 19.23 17.74
CA GLY A 465 18.07 19.23 16.32
C GLY A 465 17.16 18.06 15.90
N PHE A 466 17.51 16.84 16.28
CA PHE A 466 16.68 15.66 15.96
C PHE A 466 15.35 15.64 16.73
N LEU A 467 15.32 16.04 17.99
CA LEU A 467 14.07 16.15 18.76
C LEU A 467 13.13 17.24 18.21
N SER A 468 13.62 18.20 17.44
CA SER A 468 12.74 19.18 16.78
C SER A 468 11.77 18.54 15.77
N PHE A 469 12.08 17.34 15.27
CA PHE A 469 11.15 16.56 14.45
C PHE A 469 9.85 16.21 15.18
N ARG A 470 9.81 16.29 16.51
CA ARG A 470 8.55 16.18 17.27
C ARG A 470 7.54 17.29 17.00
N LEU A 471 7.94 18.34 16.29
CA LEU A 471 7.06 19.39 15.82
C LEU A 471 6.43 19.05 14.45
N SER A 472 6.86 17.95 13.82
CA SER A 472 6.26 17.47 12.58
C SER A 472 4.90 16.84 12.82
N ALA A 473 4.00 16.99 11.86
CA ALA A 473 2.75 16.25 11.80
C ALA A 473 2.95 14.77 11.38
N GLN A 474 4.11 14.43 10.81
CA GLN A 474 4.42 13.08 10.34
C GLN A 474 5.00 12.23 11.48
N ASN A 475 4.28 11.18 11.88
CA ASN A 475 4.67 10.33 13.00
C ASN A 475 6.04 9.68 12.79
N PHE A 476 6.36 9.22 11.58
CA PHE A 476 7.66 8.59 11.32
C PHE A 476 8.85 9.52 11.60
N LEU A 477 8.74 10.84 11.31
CA LEU A 477 9.80 11.81 11.62
C LEU A 477 9.96 12.00 13.12
N VAL A 478 8.86 11.98 13.87
CA VAL A 478 8.86 12.07 15.34
C VAL A 478 9.61 10.89 15.94
N VAL A 479 9.31 9.68 15.46
CA VAL A 479 9.98 8.44 15.90
C VAL A 479 11.45 8.46 15.49
N PHE A 480 11.75 8.76 14.22
CA PHE A 480 13.11 8.85 13.69
C PHE A 480 14.01 9.78 14.51
N GLY A 481 13.56 11.01 14.74
CA GLY A 481 14.31 11.99 15.53
C GLY A 481 14.49 11.56 17.00
N THR A 482 13.47 10.92 17.57
CA THR A 482 13.52 10.42 18.95
C THR A 482 14.55 9.30 19.09
N VAL A 483 14.55 8.33 18.17
CA VAL A 483 15.49 7.19 18.20
C VAL A 483 16.93 7.66 18.01
N ILE A 484 17.19 8.59 17.09
CA ILE A 484 18.53 9.16 16.90
C ILE A 484 18.99 9.91 18.15
N ALA A 485 18.13 10.72 18.78
CA ALA A 485 18.49 11.43 20.01
C ALA A 485 18.85 10.46 21.15
N ILE A 486 18.12 9.35 21.28
CA ILE A 486 18.46 8.27 22.24
C ILE A 486 19.82 7.66 21.88
N GLY A 487 20.06 7.39 20.62
CA GLY A 487 21.34 6.84 20.14
C GLY A 487 22.53 7.75 20.42
N LEU A 488 22.40 9.03 20.16
CA LEU A 488 23.42 10.04 20.46
C LEU A 488 23.73 10.10 21.96
N PHE A 489 22.71 9.99 22.80
CA PHE A 489 22.90 9.92 24.25
C PHE A 489 23.75 8.71 24.64
N PHE A 490 23.46 7.50 24.14
CA PHE A 490 24.26 6.31 24.46
C PHE A 490 25.68 6.37 23.88
N ILE A 491 25.85 6.91 22.69
CA ILE A 491 27.16 7.14 22.08
C ILE A 491 28.00 8.05 22.97
N TYR A 492 27.45 9.17 23.42
CA TYR A 492 28.13 10.06 24.34
C TYR A 492 28.49 9.35 25.65
N LEU A 493 27.53 8.69 26.28
CA LEU A 493 27.73 8.01 27.55
C LEU A 493 28.89 6.99 27.46
N LEU A 494 28.91 6.19 26.38
CA LEU A 494 29.97 5.20 26.17
C LEU A 494 31.31 5.84 25.82
N SER A 495 31.32 6.92 25.06
CA SER A 495 32.55 7.64 24.70
C SER A 495 33.23 8.29 25.89
N VAL A 496 32.47 8.72 26.90
CA VAL A 496 33.08 9.35 28.11
C VAL A 496 33.25 8.38 29.28
N THR A 497 32.68 7.18 29.22
CA THR A 497 32.80 6.18 30.32
C THR A 497 33.52 4.90 29.89
N ALA A 498 32.96 4.14 28.94
CA ALA A 498 33.50 2.84 28.52
C ALA A 498 34.78 2.98 27.69
N LEU A 499 34.88 3.98 26.82
CA LEU A 499 36.06 4.19 25.99
C LEU A 499 37.31 4.47 26.82
N PRO A 500 37.35 5.42 27.80
CA PRO A 500 38.49 5.62 28.65
C PRO A 500 38.84 4.37 29.48
N ALA A 501 37.85 3.65 29.98
CA ALA A 501 38.04 2.41 30.70
C ALA A 501 38.71 1.33 29.84
N LEU A 502 38.27 1.13 28.61
CA LEU A 502 38.87 0.19 27.65
C LEU A 502 40.29 0.57 27.28
N LEU A 503 40.55 1.86 27.02
CA LEU A 503 41.91 2.37 26.75
C LEU A 503 42.87 2.19 27.94
N THR A 504 42.35 2.16 29.18
CA THR A 504 43.14 1.88 30.39
C THR A 504 43.51 0.40 30.48
N VAL A 505 42.58 -0.51 30.20
CA VAL A 505 42.82 -1.98 30.31
C VAL A 505 43.67 -2.50 29.16
N LEU A 506 43.47 -1.96 27.96
CA LEU A 506 44.19 -2.40 26.80
C LEU A 506 45.63 -1.91 26.80
N LYS A 507 46.59 -2.81 26.49
CA LYS A 507 48.00 -2.47 26.41
C LYS A 507 48.26 -1.40 25.35
N PRO A 508 49.07 -0.36 25.64
CA PRO A 508 49.39 0.68 24.67
C PRO A 508 50.14 0.07 23.47
N GLN A 509 49.85 0.59 22.30
CA GLN A 509 50.54 0.19 21.05
C GLN A 509 51.87 0.95 20.92
N ARG A 510 52.84 0.28 20.25
CA ARG A 510 54.12 0.91 19.89
C ARG A 510 53.97 1.78 18.65
N ILE A 511 53.21 2.88 18.74
CA ILE A 511 53.04 3.84 17.68
C ILE A 511 54.01 4.99 17.92
N ALA A 512 54.76 5.38 16.91
CA ALA A 512 55.67 6.53 16.99
C ALA A 512 54.89 7.81 17.30
N LEU A 513 55.37 8.60 18.24
CA LEU A 513 54.74 9.83 18.71
C LEU A 513 54.49 10.83 17.59
N GLU A 514 55.47 11.00 16.71
CA GLU A 514 55.35 11.89 15.53
C GLU A 514 54.21 11.50 14.59
N ARG A 515 53.82 10.24 14.59
CA ARG A 515 52.70 9.71 13.77
C ARG A 515 51.37 9.66 14.50
N SER A 516 51.40 9.72 15.83
CA SER A 516 50.19 9.61 16.65
C SER A 516 49.52 10.96 16.91
N VAL A 517 50.25 12.05 16.84
CA VAL A 517 49.76 13.41 16.98
C VAL A 517 50.36 14.23 15.83
N LYS A 518 49.55 14.66 14.88
CA LYS A 518 49.98 15.56 13.79
C LYS A 518 50.18 16.96 14.37
N VAL A 519 51.45 17.31 14.63
CA VAL A 519 51.84 18.66 15.04
C VAL A 519 52.12 19.59 13.83
N GLN A 520 52.22 18.99 12.61
CA GLN A 520 52.52 19.79 11.41
C GLN A 520 51.22 20.33 10.78
N GLU A 521 51.19 21.62 10.64
CA GLU A 521 50.18 22.32 9.88
C GLU A 521 50.20 21.85 8.42
N SER A 522 49.01 21.43 7.88
CA SER A 522 48.89 21.13 6.48
C SER A 522 48.91 22.41 5.65
N THR A 523 49.36 22.34 4.40
CA THR A 523 49.32 23.47 3.47
C THR A 523 47.92 24.06 3.37
N PHE A 524 46.90 23.21 3.42
CA PHE A 524 45.49 23.59 3.39
C PHE A 524 45.06 24.32 4.68
N SER A 525 45.47 23.85 5.87
CA SER A 525 45.13 24.53 7.13
C SER A 525 45.80 25.90 7.26
N ARG A 526 47.03 26.04 6.74
CA ARG A 526 47.71 27.34 6.70
C ARG A 526 47.00 28.29 5.74
N TRP A 527 46.70 27.84 4.52
CA TRP A 527 45.98 28.62 3.54
C TRP A 527 44.61 29.05 4.04
N SER A 528 43.82 28.14 4.61
CA SER A 528 42.48 28.45 5.15
C SER A 528 42.56 29.41 6.35
N GLY A 529 43.59 29.29 7.22
CA GLY A 529 43.84 30.20 8.32
C GLY A 529 44.20 31.60 7.84
N GLU A 530 45.03 31.74 6.77
CA GLU A 530 45.37 33.00 6.15
C GLU A 530 44.14 33.67 5.50
N GLN A 531 43.28 32.89 4.84
CA GLN A 531 42.04 33.44 4.28
C GLN A 531 41.04 33.87 5.37
N ALA A 532 40.94 33.15 6.47
CA ALA A 532 40.09 33.50 7.61
C ALA A 532 40.43 34.84 8.25
N LEU A 533 41.69 35.30 8.09
CA LEU A 533 42.12 36.64 8.52
C LEU A 533 41.53 37.77 7.65
N ASN A 534 40.97 37.45 6.48
CA ASN A 534 40.30 38.41 5.60
C ASN A 534 38.77 38.16 5.62
N PRO A 535 38.04 38.63 6.65
CA PRO A 535 36.62 38.26 6.84
C PRO A 535 35.74 38.71 5.67
N MET A 536 36.07 39.82 5.00
CA MET A 536 35.31 40.31 3.85
C MET A 536 35.39 39.36 2.66
N THR A 537 36.58 38.81 2.39
CA THR A 537 36.77 37.83 1.31
C THR A 537 35.95 36.56 1.58
N VAL A 538 35.96 36.07 2.83
CA VAL A 538 35.20 34.87 3.23
C VAL A 538 33.70 35.12 3.08
N VAL A 539 33.20 36.27 3.54
CA VAL A 539 31.78 36.64 3.42
C VAL A 539 31.36 36.77 1.94
N VAL A 540 32.17 37.42 1.11
CA VAL A 540 31.87 37.58 -0.32
C VAL A 540 31.84 36.23 -1.04
N VAL A 541 32.81 35.35 -0.78
CA VAL A 541 32.84 34.00 -1.37
C VAL A 541 31.66 33.17 -0.88
N ALA A 542 31.34 33.22 0.40
CA ALA A 542 30.18 32.51 0.96
C ALA A 542 28.87 32.99 0.31
N LEU A 543 28.66 34.28 0.15
CA LEU A 543 27.49 34.85 -0.53
C LEU A 543 27.43 34.46 -2.00
N LEU A 544 28.56 34.51 -2.73
CA LEU A 544 28.64 34.10 -4.12
C LEU A 544 28.26 32.62 -4.35
N ILE A 545 28.53 31.78 -3.37
CA ILE A 545 28.15 30.35 -3.41
C ILE A 545 26.71 30.16 -2.94
N SER A 546 26.31 30.85 -1.87
CA SER A 546 24.99 30.62 -1.24
C SER A 546 23.83 31.20 -2.06
N ILE A 547 24.05 32.33 -2.79
CA ILE A 547 22.98 32.93 -3.59
C ILE A 547 22.50 32.02 -4.72
N PRO A 548 23.40 31.44 -5.58
CA PRO A 548 22.96 30.49 -6.62
C PRO A 548 22.32 29.23 -6.05
N ILE A 549 22.86 28.71 -4.93
CA ILE A 549 22.28 27.52 -4.25
C ILE A 549 20.89 27.86 -3.70
N GLY A 550 20.73 29.01 -3.04
CA GLY A 550 19.44 29.47 -2.54
C GLY A 550 18.42 29.72 -3.65
N ALA A 551 18.85 30.19 -4.81
CA ALA A 551 17.98 30.33 -5.99
C ALA A 551 17.53 28.97 -6.54
N GLY A 552 18.36 27.91 -6.40
CA GLY A 552 18.00 26.54 -6.77
C GLY A 552 16.92 25.94 -5.89
N VAL A 553 16.80 26.39 -4.64
CA VAL A 553 15.76 25.89 -3.72
C VAL A 553 14.34 26.20 -4.22
N SER A 554 14.16 27.32 -4.94
CA SER A 554 12.85 27.66 -5.52
C SER A 554 12.45 26.80 -6.73
N GLN A 555 13.35 25.93 -7.19
CA GLN A 555 13.11 24.97 -8.28
C GLN A 555 12.96 23.53 -7.77
N LEU A 556 13.02 23.35 -6.44
CA LEU A 556 12.75 22.04 -5.84
C LEU A 556 11.24 21.84 -5.82
N GLU A 557 10.79 20.87 -6.58
CA GLU A 557 9.45 20.30 -6.44
C GLU A 557 9.44 19.45 -5.19
N ILE A 558 8.57 19.81 -4.26
CA ILE A 558 8.38 19.03 -3.02
C ILE A 558 7.23 18.07 -3.33
N GLY A 559 7.56 16.91 -3.82
CA GLY A 559 6.65 15.78 -4.03
C GLY A 559 7.18 14.57 -3.26
N PHE A 560 6.29 13.78 -2.73
CA PHE A 560 6.58 12.45 -2.25
C PHE A 560 5.91 11.49 -3.23
N ASP A 561 6.70 10.83 -4.07
CA ASP A 561 6.23 9.72 -4.88
C ASP A 561 6.76 8.42 -4.25
N PHE A 562 5.85 7.56 -3.82
CA PHE A 562 6.20 6.25 -3.27
C PHE A 562 6.99 5.41 -4.29
N ARG A 563 6.70 5.57 -5.59
CA ARG A 563 7.38 4.85 -6.68
C ARG A 563 8.88 5.12 -6.71
N ASP A 564 9.32 6.35 -6.40
CA ASP A 564 10.74 6.73 -6.36
C ASP A 564 11.55 5.96 -5.29
N GLN A 565 10.86 5.30 -4.35
CA GLN A 565 11.48 4.50 -3.30
C GLN A 565 11.55 3.01 -3.63
N LEU A 566 10.94 2.61 -4.73
CA LEU A 566 10.92 1.22 -5.16
C LEU A 566 12.20 0.90 -5.94
N ASP A 567 12.69 -0.32 -5.77
CA ASP A 567 13.85 -0.84 -6.51
C ASP A 567 13.37 -1.57 -7.76
N ASP A 568 13.52 -0.97 -8.92
CA ASP A 568 13.10 -1.52 -10.23
C ASP A 568 13.77 -2.86 -10.57
N ASP A 569 14.88 -3.21 -9.91
CA ASP A 569 15.56 -4.48 -10.11
C ASP A 569 14.85 -5.66 -9.41
N VAL A 570 13.84 -5.37 -8.57
CA VAL A 570 13.05 -6.39 -7.87
C VAL A 570 11.87 -6.82 -8.75
N PRO A 571 11.72 -8.11 -9.10
CA PRO A 571 10.66 -8.55 -10.03
C PRO A 571 9.26 -8.14 -9.61
N VAL A 572 8.90 -8.28 -8.34
CA VAL A 572 7.56 -7.90 -7.84
C VAL A 572 7.30 -6.39 -7.94
N VAL A 573 8.35 -5.57 -7.88
CA VAL A 573 8.26 -4.12 -8.09
C VAL A 573 7.99 -3.82 -9.57
N ALA A 574 8.66 -4.51 -10.48
CA ALA A 574 8.38 -4.38 -11.91
C ALA A 574 6.93 -4.75 -12.25
N ASP A 575 6.38 -5.78 -11.59
CA ASP A 575 4.97 -6.15 -11.74
C ASP A 575 4.03 -5.08 -11.18
N PHE A 576 4.35 -4.51 -10.01
CA PHE A 576 3.61 -3.39 -9.43
C PHE A 576 3.60 -2.17 -10.36
N LEU A 577 4.76 -1.80 -10.92
CA LEU A 577 4.86 -0.69 -11.86
C LEU A 577 4.08 -0.97 -13.15
N THR A 578 4.11 -2.20 -13.67
CA THR A 578 3.28 -2.61 -14.81
C THR A 578 1.80 -2.42 -14.51
N LEU A 579 1.34 -2.88 -13.33
CA LEU A 579 -0.06 -2.67 -12.92
C LEU A 579 -0.41 -1.19 -12.79
N SER A 580 0.49 -0.39 -12.25
CA SER A 580 0.27 1.03 -12.03
C SER A 580 0.27 1.84 -13.33
N ASP A 581 1.14 1.52 -14.28
CA ASP A 581 1.34 2.28 -15.50
C ASP A 581 0.38 1.82 -16.62
N ASP A 582 0.25 0.50 -16.80
CA ASP A 582 -0.55 -0.07 -17.88
C ASP A 582 -2.03 -0.17 -17.51
N PHE A 583 -2.36 -0.43 -16.23
CA PHE A 583 -3.72 -0.60 -15.73
C PHE A 583 -4.13 0.54 -14.78
N ALA A 584 -3.82 1.78 -15.16
CA ALA A 584 -4.15 2.97 -14.38
C ALA A 584 -5.63 2.99 -13.96
N GLY A 585 -5.88 3.29 -12.69
CA GLY A 585 -7.21 3.24 -12.07
C GLY A 585 -7.53 1.92 -11.35
N GLN A 586 -6.82 0.82 -11.64
CA GLN A 586 -7.02 -0.46 -10.93
C GLN A 586 -6.13 -0.62 -9.68
N ASN A 587 -5.09 0.19 -9.58
CA ASN A 587 -4.09 0.09 -8.50
C ASN A 587 -3.91 1.40 -7.72
N THR A 588 -4.68 2.43 -8.04
CA THR A 588 -4.73 3.65 -7.24
C THR A 588 -5.66 3.41 -6.05
N PRO A 589 -5.28 3.79 -4.82
CA PRO A 589 -6.19 3.71 -3.69
C PRO A 589 -7.45 4.54 -3.97
N PRO A 590 -8.63 4.08 -3.55
CA PRO A 590 -9.85 4.86 -3.70
C PRO A 590 -9.77 6.12 -2.85
N VAL A 591 -10.33 7.20 -3.37
CA VAL A 591 -10.55 8.44 -2.63
C VAL A 591 -12.00 8.45 -2.13
N TYR A 592 -12.21 8.99 -0.94
CA TYR A 592 -13.51 8.94 -0.30
C TYR A 592 -14.07 10.35 -0.04
N VAL A 593 -15.35 10.52 -0.33
CA VAL A 593 -16.14 11.66 0.16
C VAL A 593 -17.09 11.16 1.23
N VAL A 594 -16.91 11.61 2.45
CA VAL A 594 -17.77 11.28 3.60
C VAL A 594 -18.90 12.30 3.71
N ILE A 595 -20.13 11.82 3.79
CA ILE A 595 -21.33 12.66 3.93
C ILE A 595 -22.02 12.32 5.25
N ASP A 596 -21.93 13.22 6.22
CA ASP A 596 -22.64 13.15 7.50
C ASP A 596 -24.03 13.76 7.37
N ALA A 597 -24.99 12.92 7.04
CA ALA A 597 -26.41 13.31 6.98
C ALA A 597 -27.30 12.05 7.04
N PRO A 598 -28.56 12.18 7.51
CA PRO A 598 -29.53 11.09 7.43
C PRO A 598 -29.69 10.65 5.96
N VAL A 599 -29.15 9.50 5.60
CA VAL A 599 -29.02 9.07 4.19
C VAL A 599 -30.39 8.89 3.53
N PHE A 600 -31.32 8.26 4.25
CA PHE A 600 -32.70 8.05 3.78
C PHE A 600 -33.59 9.25 4.17
N SER A 601 -33.27 10.41 3.59
CA SER A 601 -34.02 11.66 3.74
C SER A 601 -33.87 12.53 2.49
N ASP A 602 -34.79 13.49 2.30
CA ASP A 602 -34.69 14.45 1.20
C ASP A 602 -33.42 15.30 1.26
N GLU A 603 -32.94 15.64 2.45
CA GLU A 603 -31.73 16.43 2.67
C GLU A 603 -30.49 15.61 2.35
N GLY A 604 -30.38 14.40 2.92
CA GLY A 604 -29.24 13.51 2.69
C GLY A 604 -29.10 13.12 1.23
N ARG A 605 -30.20 12.72 0.56
CA ARG A 605 -30.18 12.40 -0.85
C ARG A 605 -29.79 13.59 -1.73
N LYS A 606 -30.30 14.78 -1.42
CA LYS A 606 -29.94 15.99 -2.16
C LYS A 606 -28.46 16.34 -2.01
N LEU A 607 -27.91 16.20 -0.81
CA LEU A 607 -26.49 16.43 -0.56
C LEU A 607 -25.63 15.44 -1.33
N TYR A 608 -26.01 14.15 -1.29
CA TYR A 608 -25.34 13.09 -2.04
C TYR A 608 -25.31 13.37 -3.54
N LEU A 609 -26.47 13.63 -4.15
CA LEU A 609 -26.56 13.92 -5.58
C LEU A 609 -25.79 15.18 -5.99
N SER A 610 -25.70 16.16 -5.09
CA SER A 610 -24.88 17.35 -5.29
C SER A 610 -23.39 17.01 -5.32
N ALA A 611 -22.93 16.17 -4.40
CA ALA A 611 -21.56 15.68 -4.39
C ALA A 611 -21.22 14.86 -5.65
N MET A 612 -22.06 13.91 -6.02
CA MET A 612 -21.91 13.12 -7.25
C MET A 612 -21.86 13.99 -8.52
N SER A 613 -22.69 15.06 -8.56
CA SER A 613 -22.66 15.99 -9.70
C SER A 613 -21.37 16.78 -9.78
N VAL A 614 -20.74 17.12 -8.68
CA VAL A 614 -19.44 17.81 -8.63
C VAL A 614 -18.34 16.84 -9.10
N LEU A 615 -18.30 15.63 -8.52
CA LEU A 615 -17.34 14.60 -8.90
C LEU A 615 -17.44 14.22 -10.38
N GLY A 616 -18.66 14.02 -10.89
CA GLY A 616 -18.90 13.67 -12.30
C GLY A 616 -18.63 14.80 -13.30
N SER A 617 -18.36 16.02 -12.85
CA SER A 617 -17.95 17.13 -13.70
C SER A 617 -16.44 17.23 -13.95
N ASP A 618 -15.66 16.46 -13.24
CA ASP A 618 -14.20 16.45 -13.31
C ASP A 618 -13.72 15.25 -14.15
N GLU A 619 -13.00 15.53 -15.23
CA GLU A 619 -12.49 14.50 -16.15
C GLU A 619 -11.37 13.65 -15.54
N SER A 620 -10.75 14.09 -14.43
CA SER A 620 -9.73 13.35 -13.71
C SER A 620 -10.29 12.30 -12.75
N ILE A 621 -11.62 12.30 -12.52
CA ILE A 621 -12.30 11.39 -11.59
C ILE A 621 -13.04 10.31 -12.39
N SER A 622 -12.83 9.06 -12.00
CA SER A 622 -13.46 7.89 -12.61
C SER A 622 -14.10 6.97 -11.56
N GLU A 623 -15.02 6.13 -12.02
CA GLU A 623 -15.64 5.05 -11.24
C GLU A 623 -16.23 5.49 -9.90
N GLN A 624 -17.04 6.54 -9.93
CA GLN A 624 -17.73 7.03 -8.75
C GLN A 624 -18.82 6.05 -8.34
N THR A 625 -18.77 5.58 -7.11
CA THR A 625 -19.76 4.63 -6.57
C THR A 625 -20.09 4.97 -5.13
N GLY A 626 -21.36 4.85 -4.77
CA GLY A 626 -21.82 5.05 -3.40
C GLY A 626 -23.12 4.30 -3.13
N VAL A 627 -23.78 4.67 -2.04
CA VAL A 627 -24.95 3.91 -1.55
C VAL A 627 -26.11 3.88 -2.56
N TRP A 628 -26.37 4.96 -3.31
CA TRP A 628 -27.52 5.01 -4.22
C TRP A 628 -27.30 4.15 -5.45
N GLU A 629 -26.09 4.12 -6.00
CA GLU A 629 -25.69 3.24 -7.09
C GLU A 629 -25.76 1.77 -6.66
N ALA A 630 -25.31 1.47 -5.43
CA ALA A 630 -25.42 0.12 -4.86
C ALA A 630 -26.90 -0.31 -4.70
N LEU A 631 -27.75 0.59 -4.18
CA LEU A 631 -29.19 0.31 -4.06
C LEU A 631 -29.87 0.14 -5.41
N GLU A 632 -29.52 0.94 -6.41
CA GLU A 632 -30.06 0.80 -7.77
C GLU A 632 -29.64 -0.54 -8.42
N MET A 633 -28.41 -0.98 -8.19
CA MET A 633 -27.93 -2.27 -8.64
C MET A 633 -28.69 -3.42 -7.96
N GLU A 634 -28.84 -3.39 -6.63
CA GLU A 634 -29.60 -4.42 -5.90
C GLU A 634 -31.10 -4.41 -6.22
N ALA A 635 -31.65 -3.26 -6.56
CA ALA A 635 -33.07 -3.16 -6.98
C ALA A 635 -33.36 -3.93 -8.28
N THR A 636 -32.35 -4.22 -9.09
CA THR A 636 -32.49 -5.09 -10.25
C THR A 636 -32.85 -6.54 -9.88
N ARG A 637 -32.49 -6.92 -8.63
CA ARG A 637 -32.68 -8.28 -8.09
C ARG A 637 -33.77 -8.36 -7.01
N ASP A 638 -34.15 -7.24 -6.43
CA ASP A 638 -35.12 -7.12 -5.32
C ASP A 638 -36.29 -6.22 -5.68
N GLN A 639 -37.44 -6.82 -5.90
CA GLN A 639 -38.65 -6.11 -6.29
C GLN A 639 -39.10 -5.12 -5.19
N SER A 640 -38.94 -5.47 -3.90
CA SER A 640 -39.36 -4.59 -2.79
C SER A 640 -38.51 -3.32 -2.74
N LEU A 641 -37.21 -3.45 -2.98
CA LEU A 641 -36.31 -2.32 -3.09
C LEU A 641 -36.63 -1.47 -4.34
N SER A 642 -36.87 -2.11 -5.47
CA SER A 642 -37.25 -1.44 -6.72
C SER A 642 -38.53 -0.61 -6.56
N GLU A 643 -39.57 -1.16 -5.88
CA GLU A 643 -40.80 -0.44 -5.57
C GLU A 643 -40.54 0.77 -4.65
N ALA A 644 -39.70 0.60 -3.61
CA ALA A 644 -39.34 1.68 -2.68
C ALA A 644 -38.56 2.81 -3.39
N LEU A 645 -37.56 2.46 -4.21
CA LEU A 645 -36.81 3.43 -5.02
C LEU A 645 -37.70 4.16 -6.04
N GLY A 646 -38.69 3.47 -6.61
CA GLY A 646 -39.68 4.07 -7.52
C GLY A 646 -40.50 5.20 -6.89
N THR A 647 -40.54 5.30 -5.55
CA THR A 647 -41.22 6.39 -4.85
C THR A 647 -40.40 7.69 -4.77
N LEU A 648 -39.10 7.66 -5.05
CA LEU A 648 -38.18 8.81 -4.85
C LEU A 648 -38.49 10.03 -5.73
N GLY A 649 -39.30 9.91 -6.77
CA GLY A 649 -39.76 11.01 -7.59
C GLY A 649 -41.12 11.57 -7.20
N THR A 650 -41.74 11.07 -6.14
CA THR A 650 -43.08 11.45 -5.68
C THR A 650 -43.02 12.48 -4.51
N ASP A 651 -44.19 13.07 -4.18
CA ASP A 651 -44.32 14.01 -3.04
C ASP A 651 -44.11 13.31 -1.67
N SER A 652 -44.04 11.98 -1.62
CA SER A 652 -43.91 11.18 -0.39
C SER A 652 -43.06 9.94 -0.61
N PRO A 653 -41.73 10.08 -0.68
CA PRO A 653 -40.83 8.95 -0.78
C PRO A 653 -40.93 8.01 0.42
N ASP A 654 -40.83 6.72 0.17
CA ASP A 654 -40.87 5.69 1.23
C ASP A 654 -39.52 5.48 1.89
N TRP A 655 -39.03 6.50 2.58
CA TRP A 655 -37.77 6.46 3.33
C TRP A 655 -37.71 5.30 4.35
N PRO A 656 -38.79 4.99 5.12
CA PRO A 656 -38.78 3.87 6.03
C PRO A 656 -38.56 2.52 5.35
N ALA A 657 -39.11 2.29 4.15
CA ALA A 657 -38.92 1.04 3.42
C ALA A 657 -37.47 0.89 2.98
N LEU A 658 -36.85 1.97 2.44
CA LEU A 658 -35.43 1.98 2.07
C LEU A 658 -34.51 1.71 3.25
N ALA A 659 -34.72 2.39 4.38
CA ALA A 659 -33.95 2.18 5.59
C ALA A 659 -34.10 0.76 6.13
N SER A 660 -35.33 0.23 6.17
CA SER A 660 -35.58 -1.15 6.63
C SER A 660 -34.96 -2.20 5.72
N TRP A 661 -34.93 -1.93 4.42
CA TRP A 661 -34.26 -2.84 3.49
C TRP A 661 -32.75 -2.82 3.72
N ALA A 662 -32.14 -1.65 3.86
CA ALA A 662 -30.70 -1.49 4.13
C ALA A 662 -30.32 -2.16 5.47
N ASP A 663 -31.09 -1.96 6.54
CA ASP A 663 -30.89 -2.61 7.85
C ASP A 663 -30.99 -4.15 7.76
N SER A 664 -31.80 -4.67 6.83
CA SER A 664 -31.98 -6.12 6.62
C SER A 664 -30.93 -6.73 5.68
N ASN A 665 -30.24 -5.92 4.93
CA ASN A 665 -29.22 -6.30 3.93
C ASN A 665 -27.95 -5.49 4.15
N GLU A 666 -27.51 -5.37 5.39
CA GLU A 666 -26.32 -4.61 5.77
C GLU A 666 -25.08 -5.09 5.01
N ASP A 667 -24.95 -6.39 4.80
CA ASP A 667 -23.87 -7.04 4.05
C ASP A 667 -23.72 -6.55 2.60
N LYS A 668 -24.77 -5.97 2.02
CA LYS A 668 -24.75 -5.46 0.64
C LYS A 668 -24.42 -3.97 0.52
N VAL A 669 -24.63 -3.21 1.58
CA VAL A 669 -24.49 -1.75 1.56
C VAL A 669 -23.45 -1.19 2.54
N PHE A 670 -22.89 -2.02 3.44
CA PHE A 670 -21.97 -1.55 4.51
C PHE A 670 -20.75 -0.80 3.96
N ARG A 671 -20.33 -1.08 2.72
CA ARG A 671 -19.21 -0.37 2.08
C ARG A 671 -19.49 1.10 1.79
N TYR A 672 -20.75 1.49 1.79
CA TYR A 672 -21.19 2.84 1.45
C TYR A 672 -22.08 3.47 2.50
N LEU A 673 -22.61 2.67 3.44
CA LEU A 673 -23.61 3.09 4.40
C LEU A 673 -23.23 2.62 5.81
N ARG A 674 -23.12 3.56 6.75
CA ARG A 674 -22.93 3.22 8.16
C ARG A 674 -24.21 2.59 8.74
N ALA A 675 -24.07 1.62 9.64
CA ALA A 675 -25.17 0.84 10.22
C ALA A 675 -26.29 1.68 10.86
N ASP A 676 -26.02 2.92 11.24
CA ASP A 676 -27.02 3.84 11.81
C ASP A 676 -27.75 4.69 10.75
N ASN A 677 -27.45 4.53 9.47
CA ASN A 677 -27.99 5.29 8.35
C ASN A 677 -27.76 6.82 8.42
N GLN A 678 -26.80 7.28 9.23
CA GLN A 678 -26.49 8.69 9.42
C GLN A 678 -25.28 9.19 8.64
N GLN A 679 -24.52 8.28 8.04
CA GLN A 679 -23.32 8.61 7.27
C GLN A 679 -23.24 7.71 6.05
N THR A 680 -22.78 8.26 4.94
CA THR A 680 -22.49 7.51 3.71
C THR A 680 -21.18 7.97 3.11
N VAL A 681 -20.53 7.09 2.36
CA VAL A 681 -19.34 7.42 1.60
C VAL A 681 -19.57 7.25 0.10
N ILE A 682 -18.90 8.10 -0.68
CA ILE A 682 -18.74 7.95 -2.11
C ILE A 682 -17.27 7.60 -2.32
N SER A 683 -16.99 6.48 -2.96
CA SER A 683 -15.66 6.10 -3.39
C SER A 683 -15.46 6.43 -4.86
N PHE A 684 -14.27 6.87 -5.24
CA PHE A 684 -13.89 7.15 -6.63
C PHE A 684 -12.38 7.00 -6.81
N TYR A 685 -11.94 6.92 -8.06
CA TYR A 685 -10.52 6.85 -8.39
C TYR A 685 -10.10 8.13 -9.12
N ALA A 686 -8.95 8.68 -8.73
CA ALA A 686 -8.35 9.80 -9.43
C ALA A 686 -7.33 9.30 -10.47
N SER A 687 -7.35 9.87 -11.67
CA SER A 687 -6.45 9.48 -12.76
C SER A 687 -5.00 9.92 -12.56
N SER A 688 -4.75 10.87 -11.67
CA SER A 688 -3.41 11.26 -11.25
C SER A 688 -3.38 11.48 -9.74
N LEU A 689 -2.31 11.02 -9.10
CA LEU A 689 -1.98 11.33 -7.70
C LEU A 689 -1.12 12.61 -7.59
N ASP A 690 -1.14 13.45 -8.61
CA ASP A 690 -0.37 14.69 -8.58
C ASP A 690 -1.08 15.69 -7.66
N TRP A 691 -0.58 15.82 -6.44
CA TRP A 691 -1.10 16.68 -5.36
C TRP A 691 -1.08 18.18 -5.70
N GLN A 692 -0.67 18.56 -6.91
CA GLN A 692 -0.60 19.94 -7.38
C GLN A 692 -1.71 20.32 -8.37
N GLU A 693 -2.45 19.37 -8.90
CA GLU A 693 -3.67 19.57 -9.68
C GLU A 693 -4.91 19.33 -8.84
#